data_8d2d466cd2176a8cd50082eec3d0c326
#
_entry.id   8d2d466cd2176a8cd50082eec3d0c326
#
_cell.length_a   1.000
_cell.length_b   1.000
_cell.length_c   1.000
_cell.angle_alpha   90.00
_cell.angle_beta   90.00
_cell.angle_gamma   90.00
#
_symmetry.space_group_name_H-M   'P 1'
#
loop_
_entity.id
_entity.type
_entity.pdbx_description
1 polymer ?
#
loop_
_entity_poly.entity_id
_entity_poly.type
_entity_poly.pdbx_seq_one_letter_code
_entity_poly.pdbx_strand_id
1 'polypeptide(L)'
;MRGRTVFLSIYLIIVFTVLVAGSAMLGYLLAETVAVKQSEQFTAFNPDLPTRILDIRGDLITEFSSNEKREIIKFEQIPSALINALLVREDRSFYEHRGFTMKAIFRAVVGKLTHKTLGGGSTITQQIAGLLYCDRTDMSISRKVKELWWAVQMERRYSKDEILELYLNKVYFGGGTYGVSAACRFYFGHSVAEITPAEAAILVIQLSNPAYYNPFEYPNRVQERQSYVLDEMVRLGYLTQEERDESYDEYWAHFDYTRTNSSAWFNREDKARWFSEYVRRQLETMMYGTMDFYSDGYIVHTTCDLRHQAAAEKEMGDYIRIANTRVKNTRSHRFAQSELYSNITALVSLAFNIPALHIDSERVQAKTLSYYRSDLNPIVDMAAMLFGLNNLKITGTKSTAKVQDELARKTVEGTLICLENNTGYITALVGGSKFDESNQMIRATQGRVQPGSSFKPLLYSAAFDTKLITPATVLEDTPQVFQNQSGVPYIPNNYAGHWQGTVLAWRALARSLNIPAIKVLDTIGFDAAITRSAALLGITDQDEIDRTFPRLYPLALGVISVAPVQMAKAFAIFANQGRRVDPIAIRTVENRNGTIVMDPERDLRLDQRRRGNAMQVISPQNAYLMTSVLQKTITAGTLANASGSGSKFRFKNKKNGKYFSMPMAGKTGTTQNWSDAWTIGFSPYYTAAVWFGYDKGGQSLGLDNTGATLAGPPWANFMRAIHEDMPYKDFIRPETGLTYISVCSKSGMLQTPYCNEGTIALYFLSGTQPTKACTYHEANNVLLEIAKDRLRKSNYSTGQTPVDIIKTDVLLDPRIFEDPEPSKRRRTENTSYTDDPFITDEPIAPSGFDNILEADPSLSSGEDNSSIEQSPMLTPQQSGQDFIPQQGQQNTPNTVPQSDQTSGTQETDSTQQQPIPQTHLETIDEGTPLPSFPPVESESANTESEKTEQDGTIQGEGVNPWL
;
A
#
# COMPACT_ATOMS: atom_id res chain seq x y z
N MET A 1 -48.90 -17.10 -51.93
CA MET A 1 -49.74 -17.06 -50.70
C MET A 1 -49.04 -17.60 -49.45
N ARG A 2 -48.17 -18.65 -49.51
CA ARG A 2 -47.48 -19.23 -48.30
C ARG A 2 -46.51 -18.27 -47.55
N GLY A 3 -45.83 -17.38 -48.23
CA GLY A 3 -44.89 -16.44 -47.52
C GLY A 3 -45.58 -15.38 -46.70
N ARG A 4 -46.75 -14.93 -47.07
CA ARG A 4 -47.53 -13.90 -46.37
C ARG A 4 -48.15 -14.44 -45.07
N THR A 5 -48.57 -15.72 -45.10
CA THR A 5 -49.11 -16.42 -43.91
C THR A 5 -48.01 -16.72 -42.90
N VAL A 6 -46.81 -17.11 -43.33
CA VAL A 6 -45.65 -17.33 -42.43
C VAL A 6 -45.21 -16.03 -41.78
N PHE A 7 -45.13 -14.92 -42.54
CA PHE A 7 -44.78 -13.62 -42.01
C PHE A 7 -45.80 -13.11 -40.97
N LEU A 8 -47.11 -13.30 -41.28
CA LEU A 8 -48.19 -12.94 -40.35
C LEU A 8 -48.15 -13.79 -39.07
N SER A 9 -47.85 -15.08 -39.15
CA SER A 9 -47.71 -15.97 -38.00
C SER A 9 -46.52 -15.57 -37.14
N ILE A 10 -45.35 -15.26 -37.71
CA ILE A 10 -44.18 -14.76 -36.98
C ILE A 10 -44.49 -13.42 -36.28
N TYR A 11 -45.14 -12.49 -36.99
CA TYR A 11 -45.54 -11.22 -36.44
C TYR A 11 -46.52 -11.40 -35.24
N LEU A 12 -47.53 -12.27 -35.39
CA LEU A 12 -48.48 -12.58 -34.30
C LEU A 12 -47.78 -13.24 -33.09
N ILE A 13 -46.81 -14.14 -33.32
CA ILE A 13 -46.00 -14.76 -32.24
C ILE A 13 -45.18 -13.70 -31.52
N ILE A 14 -44.54 -12.79 -32.25
CA ILE A 14 -43.76 -11.69 -31.65
C ILE A 14 -44.68 -10.79 -30.84
N VAL A 15 -45.83 -10.37 -31.37
CA VAL A 15 -46.81 -9.53 -30.65
C VAL A 15 -47.33 -10.25 -29.41
N PHE A 16 -47.66 -11.54 -29.53
CA PHE A 16 -48.10 -12.34 -28.40
C PHE A 16 -47.03 -12.49 -27.30
N THR A 17 -45.79 -12.75 -27.72
CA THR A 17 -44.65 -12.84 -26.77
C THR A 17 -44.43 -11.51 -26.06
N VAL A 18 -44.52 -10.39 -26.79
CA VAL A 18 -44.39 -9.04 -26.20
C VAL A 18 -45.53 -8.73 -25.22
N LEU A 19 -46.76 -9.14 -25.56
CA LEU A 19 -47.91 -8.99 -24.69
C LEU A 19 -47.81 -9.84 -23.42
N VAL A 20 -47.39 -11.11 -23.54
CA VAL A 20 -47.21 -12.01 -22.40
C VAL A 20 -46.06 -11.50 -21.51
N ALA A 21 -44.93 -11.09 -22.07
CA ALA A 21 -43.82 -10.51 -21.33
C ALA A 21 -44.22 -9.18 -20.65
N GLY A 22 -44.96 -8.34 -21.38
CA GLY A 22 -45.49 -7.09 -20.82
C GLY A 22 -46.51 -7.31 -19.70
N SER A 23 -47.37 -8.32 -19.84
CA SER A 23 -48.33 -8.69 -18.78
C SER A 23 -47.66 -9.30 -17.55
N ALA A 24 -46.66 -10.16 -17.75
CA ALA A 24 -45.87 -10.71 -16.66
C ALA A 24 -45.09 -9.62 -15.93
N MET A 25 -44.50 -8.69 -16.66
CA MET A 25 -43.79 -7.52 -16.10
C MET A 25 -44.76 -6.60 -15.35
N LEU A 26 -45.95 -6.37 -15.87
CA LEU A 26 -46.98 -5.59 -15.20
C LEU A 26 -47.50 -6.30 -13.93
N GLY A 27 -47.68 -7.62 -13.99
CA GLY A 27 -48.04 -8.44 -12.81
C GLY A 27 -46.98 -8.40 -11.73
N TYR A 28 -45.72 -8.48 -12.11
CA TYR A 28 -44.56 -8.34 -11.20
C TYR A 28 -44.52 -6.92 -10.59
N LEU A 29 -44.72 -5.87 -11.40
CA LEU A 29 -44.81 -4.49 -10.95
C LEU A 29 -45.97 -4.27 -9.96
N LEU A 30 -47.15 -4.86 -10.22
CA LEU A 30 -48.28 -4.78 -9.32
C LEU A 30 -48.08 -5.53 -8.00
N ALA A 31 -47.43 -6.70 -8.03
CA ALA A 31 -47.07 -7.46 -6.83
C ALA A 31 -46.10 -6.67 -5.93
N GLU A 32 -45.08 -6.05 -6.50
CA GLU A 32 -44.14 -5.20 -5.77
C GLU A 32 -44.81 -3.93 -5.20
N THR A 33 -45.87 -3.39 -5.86
CA THR A 33 -46.59 -2.20 -5.36
C THR A 33 -47.50 -2.50 -4.18
N VAL A 34 -47.95 -3.74 -4.02
CA VAL A 34 -48.73 -4.18 -2.86
C VAL A 34 -47.84 -4.23 -1.61
N ALA A 35 -46.61 -4.70 -1.76
CA ALA A 35 -45.61 -4.70 -0.68
C ALA A 35 -45.23 -3.28 -0.23
N VAL A 36 -45.29 -2.30 -1.15
CA VAL A 36 -44.94 -0.90 -0.87
C VAL A 36 -46.03 -0.17 -0.09
N LYS A 37 -47.32 -0.52 -0.28
CA LYS A 37 -48.43 0.09 0.49
C LYS A 37 -48.37 -0.15 2.00
N GLN A 38 -47.66 -1.21 2.43
CA GLN A 38 -47.45 -1.47 3.85
C GLN A 38 -46.34 -0.62 4.49
N SER A 39 -45.54 0.08 3.70
CA SER A 39 -44.45 0.94 4.19
C SER A 39 -44.82 2.45 4.30
N GLU A 40 -46.09 2.83 4.13
CA GLU A 40 -46.54 4.24 4.24
C GLU A 40 -46.48 4.85 5.66
N GLN A 41 -45.95 4.13 6.66
CA GLN A 41 -45.69 4.68 8.00
C GLN A 41 -44.31 5.36 8.09
N PHE A 42 -43.95 6.22 7.14
CA PHE A 42 -42.61 6.78 6.97
C PHE A 42 -42.38 8.16 7.53
N THR A 43 -43.01 8.51 8.61
CA THR A 43 -42.63 9.70 9.38
C THR A 43 -42.23 9.39 10.82
N ALA A 44 -41.69 8.20 11.07
CA ALA A 44 -40.98 7.98 12.31
C ALA A 44 -39.66 8.73 12.23
N PHE A 45 -39.60 9.82 12.96
CA PHE A 45 -38.35 10.54 13.25
C PHE A 45 -37.30 9.51 13.76
N ASN A 46 -36.43 9.10 12.88
CA ASN A 46 -35.29 8.29 13.27
C ASN A 46 -34.16 9.24 13.70
N PRO A 47 -33.81 9.28 14.98
CA PRO A 47 -32.71 10.12 15.43
C PRO A 47 -31.40 9.70 14.71
N ASP A 48 -30.58 10.67 14.39
CA ASP A 48 -29.24 10.43 13.83
C ASP A 48 -28.44 9.62 14.87
N LEU A 49 -27.98 8.46 14.47
CA LEU A 49 -27.12 7.61 15.28
C LEU A 49 -25.74 7.52 14.62
N PRO A 50 -24.67 7.61 15.40
CA PRO A 50 -23.31 7.46 14.84
C PRO A 50 -23.09 6.06 14.32
N THR A 51 -22.35 5.93 13.23
CA THR A 51 -21.84 4.64 12.76
C THR A 51 -20.64 4.23 13.61
N ARG A 52 -20.67 3.00 14.10
CA ARG A 52 -19.66 2.42 14.99
C ARG A 52 -18.74 1.51 14.21
N ILE A 53 -17.44 1.72 14.31
CA ILE A 53 -16.43 0.83 13.75
C ILE A 53 -15.89 -0.03 14.90
N LEU A 54 -15.98 -1.34 14.74
CA LEU A 54 -15.55 -2.33 15.71
C LEU A 54 -14.34 -3.11 15.21
N ASP A 55 -13.47 -3.48 16.14
CA ASP A 55 -12.35 -4.37 15.86
C ASP A 55 -12.81 -5.83 15.66
N ILE A 56 -11.88 -6.73 15.39
CA ILE A 56 -12.16 -8.16 15.16
C ILE A 56 -12.82 -8.85 16.36
N ARG A 57 -12.67 -8.29 17.57
CA ARG A 57 -13.27 -8.81 18.81
C ARG A 57 -14.56 -8.12 19.19
N GLY A 58 -14.96 -7.08 18.46
CA GLY A 58 -16.12 -6.27 18.79
C GLY A 58 -15.81 -5.06 19.67
N ASP A 59 -14.55 -4.77 19.96
CA ASP A 59 -14.15 -3.57 20.68
C ASP A 59 -14.28 -2.32 19.80
N LEU A 60 -14.76 -1.22 20.38
CA LEU A 60 -14.95 0.04 19.65
C LEU A 60 -13.60 0.65 19.26
N ILE A 61 -13.43 0.86 17.96
CA ILE A 61 -12.31 1.61 17.39
C ILE A 61 -12.64 3.11 17.41
N THR A 62 -13.76 3.48 16.77
CA THR A 62 -14.24 4.86 16.66
C THR A 62 -15.70 4.93 16.30
N GLU A 63 -16.29 6.10 16.44
CA GLU A 63 -17.65 6.41 16.00
C GLU A 63 -17.62 7.53 14.96
N PHE A 64 -18.41 7.37 13.91
CA PHE A 64 -18.63 8.39 12.89
C PHE A 64 -19.98 9.04 13.15
N SER A 65 -19.96 10.30 13.53
CA SER A 65 -21.14 11.09 13.72
C SER A 65 -21.13 12.32 12.82
N SER A 66 -22.29 12.69 12.32
CA SER A 66 -22.50 13.99 11.67
C SER A 66 -22.65 15.05 12.77
N ASN A 67 -21.58 15.78 13.05
CA ASN A 67 -21.65 16.91 14.00
C ASN A 67 -22.17 18.21 13.37
N GLU A 68 -22.45 18.20 12.08
CA GLU A 68 -22.95 19.39 11.40
C GLU A 68 -24.49 19.37 11.41
N LYS A 69 -25.07 20.40 12.00
CA LYS A 69 -26.50 20.68 11.89
C LYS A 69 -26.83 20.81 10.41
N ARG A 70 -27.66 19.89 9.90
CA ARG A 70 -28.20 20.00 8.55
C ARG A 70 -28.98 21.30 8.44
N GLU A 71 -28.48 22.22 7.66
CA GLU A 71 -29.21 23.42 7.31
C GLU A 71 -30.02 23.14 6.06
N ILE A 72 -31.33 23.03 6.25
CA ILE A 72 -32.26 22.82 5.16
C ILE A 72 -32.49 24.16 4.48
N ILE A 73 -32.25 24.22 3.18
CA ILE A 73 -32.49 25.41 2.36
C ILE A 73 -33.75 25.23 1.52
N LYS A 74 -34.45 26.32 1.30
CA LYS A 74 -35.62 26.38 0.42
C LYS A 74 -35.20 26.54 -1.03
N PHE A 75 -36.02 26.06 -1.96
CA PHE A 75 -35.73 26.11 -3.39
C PHE A 75 -35.43 27.54 -3.88
N GLU A 76 -36.17 28.52 -3.36
CA GLU A 76 -36.00 29.95 -3.71
C GLU A 76 -34.65 30.54 -3.29
N GLN A 77 -33.94 29.85 -2.40
CA GLN A 77 -32.61 30.25 -1.93
C GLN A 77 -31.48 29.61 -2.73
N ILE A 78 -31.80 28.70 -3.68
CA ILE A 78 -30.83 27.97 -4.48
C ILE A 78 -30.54 28.75 -5.76
N PRO A 79 -29.30 29.21 -6.01
CA PRO A 79 -28.97 29.94 -7.24
C PRO A 79 -29.16 29.09 -8.49
N SER A 80 -29.62 29.76 -9.56
CA SER A 80 -29.85 29.12 -10.86
C SER A 80 -28.59 28.45 -11.45
N ALA A 81 -27.40 28.97 -11.15
CA ALA A 81 -26.15 28.36 -11.55
C ALA A 81 -26.00 26.93 -11.08
N LEU A 82 -26.39 26.64 -9.81
CA LEU A 82 -26.32 25.29 -9.25
C LEU A 82 -27.39 24.37 -9.87
N ILE A 83 -28.62 24.89 -10.04
CA ILE A 83 -29.68 24.12 -10.68
C ILE A 83 -29.30 23.76 -12.10
N ASN A 84 -28.78 24.71 -12.88
CA ASN A 84 -28.35 24.50 -14.25
C ASN A 84 -27.22 23.51 -14.36
N ALA A 85 -26.18 23.61 -13.50
CA ALA A 85 -25.09 22.66 -13.45
C ALA A 85 -25.57 21.23 -13.13
N LEU A 86 -26.51 21.11 -12.16
CA LEU A 86 -27.12 19.84 -11.79
C LEU A 86 -27.90 19.21 -12.96
N LEU A 87 -28.76 20.00 -13.62
CA LEU A 87 -29.53 19.52 -14.78
C LEU A 87 -28.65 19.10 -15.93
N VAL A 88 -27.63 19.90 -16.24
CA VAL A 88 -26.66 19.59 -17.31
C VAL A 88 -25.95 18.28 -17.07
N ARG A 89 -25.59 18.02 -15.83
CA ARG A 89 -24.81 16.85 -15.44
C ARG A 89 -25.64 15.60 -15.24
N GLU A 90 -26.76 15.70 -14.52
CA GLU A 90 -27.52 14.54 -14.06
C GLU A 90 -28.79 14.28 -14.88
N ASP A 91 -29.55 15.32 -15.28
CA ASP A 91 -30.85 15.12 -15.92
C ASP A 91 -31.29 16.32 -16.77
N ARG A 92 -30.83 16.38 -18.01
CA ARG A 92 -31.13 17.50 -18.94
C ARG A 92 -32.60 17.69 -19.27
N SER A 93 -33.37 16.62 -19.14
CA SER A 93 -34.81 16.61 -19.46
C SER A 93 -35.68 16.60 -18.20
N PHE A 94 -35.15 16.99 -17.06
CA PHE A 94 -35.81 16.91 -15.77
C PHE A 94 -37.21 17.52 -15.78
N TYR A 95 -37.37 18.73 -16.32
CA TYR A 95 -38.67 19.43 -16.39
C TYR A 95 -39.63 18.85 -17.45
N GLU A 96 -39.14 18.01 -18.38
CA GLU A 96 -39.93 17.47 -19.48
C GLU A 96 -40.59 16.12 -19.14
N HIS A 97 -39.96 15.32 -18.30
CA HIS A 97 -40.41 13.95 -17.97
C HIS A 97 -41.18 13.87 -16.65
N ARG A 98 -41.88 12.75 -16.45
CA ARG A 98 -42.68 12.44 -15.23
C ARG A 98 -42.01 11.32 -14.43
N GLY A 99 -40.76 11.57 -13.94
CA GLY A 99 -40.04 10.67 -13.10
C GLY A 99 -39.05 9.75 -13.84
N PHE A 100 -39.23 9.51 -15.13
CA PHE A 100 -38.32 8.69 -15.93
C PHE A 100 -38.35 9.05 -17.42
N THR A 101 -37.31 8.66 -18.14
CA THR A 101 -37.26 8.80 -19.60
C THR A 101 -37.15 7.45 -20.30
N MET A 102 -38.03 7.16 -21.27
CA MET A 102 -37.98 5.91 -22.03
C MET A 102 -36.67 5.73 -22.80
N LYS A 103 -36.09 6.85 -23.28
CA LYS A 103 -34.78 6.84 -23.97
C LYS A 103 -33.67 6.33 -23.04
N ALA A 104 -33.68 6.73 -21.77
CA ALA A 104 -32.70 6.32 -20.79
C ALA A 104 -32.83 4.83 -20.42
N ILE A 105 -34.08 4.35 -20.25
CA ILE A 105 -34.35 2.93 -19.98
C ILE A 105 -33.88 2.08 -21.17
N PHE A 106 -34.26 2.47 -22.39
CA PHE A 106 -33.83 1.74 -23.60
C PHE A 106 -32.30 1.69 -23.73
N ARG A 107 -31.62 2.82 -23.53
CA ARG A 107 -30.18 2.90 -23.55
C ARG A 107 -29.51 2.00 -22.47
N ALA A 108 -30.05 1.96 -21.27
CA ALA A 108 -29.58 1.10 -20.20
C ALA A 108 -29.75 -0.40 -20.53
N VAL A 109 -30.89 -0.78 -21.13
CA VAL A 109 -31.16 -2.16 -21.58
C VAL A 109 -30.19 -2.55 -22.70
N VAL A 110 -30.02 -1.70 -23.70
CA VAL A 110 -29.08 -1.93 -24.82
C VAL A 110 -27.63 -1.99 -24.28
N GLY A 111 -27.25 -1.10 -23.37
CA GLY A 111 -25.93 -1.12 -22.72
C GLY A 111 -25.67 -2.44 -22.01
N LYS A 112 -26.66 -2.94 -21.25
CA LYS A 112 -26.56 -4.23 -20.57
C LYS A 112 -26.48 -5.43 -21.52
N LEU A 113 -27.23 -5.38 -22.63
CA LEU A 113 -27.20 -6.43 -23.65
C LEU A 113 -25.90 -6.43 -24.48
N THR A 114 -25.33 -5.26 -24.71
CA THR A 114 -24.10 -5.10 -25.52
C THR A 114 -22.83 -5.05 -24.69
N HIS A 115 -22.91 -5.19 -23.38
CA HIS A 115 -21.80 -5.05 -22.43
C HIS A 115 -21.02 -3.72 -22.57
N LYS A 116 -21.68 -2.66 -23.09
CA LYS A 116 -21.10 -1.33 -23.24
C LYS A 116 -21.72 -0.36 -22.24
N THR A 117 -20.91 0.45 -21.60
CA THR A 117 -21.39 1.55 -20.76
C THR A 117 -21.86 2.70 -21.64
N LEU A 118 -23.15 2.77 -21.90
CA LEU A 118 -23.79 3.79 -22.74
C LEU A 118 -24.25 5.06 -21.95
N GLY A 119 -23.62 5.34 -20.79
CA GLY A 119 -23.91 6.47 -19.94
C GLY A 119 -25.03 6.26 -18.91
N GLY A 120 -25.12 7.12 -17.89
CA GLY A 120 -26.13 7.06 -16.85
C GLY A 120 -27.57 7.13 -17.38
N GLY A 121 -28.46 6.34 -16.80
CA GLY A 121 -29.85 6.24 -17.25
C GLY A 121 -30.90 6.59 -16.19
N SER A 122 -30.48 6.98 -14.96
CA SER A 122 -31.39 7.33 -13.87
C SER A 122 -31.65 8.84 -13.86
N THR A 123 -32.90 9.24 -13.69
CA THR A 123 -33.31 10.65 -13.52
C THR A 123 -33.04 11.13 -12.08
N ILE A 124 -33.00 12.44 -11.85
CA ILE A 124 -32.89 13.03 -10.50
C ILE A 124 -33.98 12.48 -9.60
N THR A 125 -35.24 12.41 -10.11
CA THR A 125 -36.38 11.86 -9.36
C THR A 125 -36.16 10.39 -9.00
N GLN A 126 -35.58 9.58 -9.87
CA GLN A 126 -35.21 8.18 -9.54
C GLN A 126 -34.08 8.10 -8.50
N GLN A 127 -33.11 9.00 -8.57
CA GLN A 127 -32.02 9.04 -7.59
C GLN A 127 -32.55 9.37 -6.19
N ILE A 128 -33.36 10.41 -6.04
CA ILE A 128 -33.95 10.77 -4.75
C ILE A 128 -34.97 9.73 -4.27
N ALA A 129 -35.75 9.15 -5.16
CA ALA A 129 -36.67 8.05 -4.83
C ALA A 129 -35.90 6.82 -4.31
N GLY A 130 -34.78 6.49 -4.94
CA GLY A 130 -33.87 5.45 -4.47
C GLY A 130 -33.27 5.77 -3.10
N LEU A 131 -32.94 7.03 -2.85
CA LEU A 131 -32.34 7.51 -1.61
C LEU A 131 -33.32 7.46 -0.44
N LEU A 132 -34.62 7.75 -0.70
CA LEU A 132 -35.65 7.85 0.35
C LEU A 132 -36.36 6.52 0.62
N TYR A 133 -36.55 5.68 -0.40
CA TYR A 133 -37.52 4.58 -0.34
C TYR A 133 -36.95 3.20 -0.73
N CYS A 134 -35.70 3.10 -1.13
CA CYS A 134 -35.10 1.84 -1.54
C CYS A 134 -33.83 1.54 -0.74
N ASP A 135 -33.65 0.26 -0.43
CA ASP A 135 -32.36 -0.19 0.07
C ASP A 135 -31.34 -0.23 -1.09
N ARG A 136 -30.34 0.64 -1.04
CA ARG A 136 -29.33 0.79 -2.11
C ARG A 136 -28.24 -0.27 -2.08
N THR A 137 -28.17 -1.09 -1.05
CA THR A 137 -27.29 -2.27 -1.02
C THR A 137 -27.84 -3.39 -1.89
N ASP A 138 -29.16 -3.38 -2.19
CA ASP A 138 -29.78 -4.33 -3.11
C ASP A 138 -29.50 -3.92 -4.57
N MET A 139 -28.63 -4.67 -5.26
CA MET A 139 -28.30 -4.46 -6.68
C MET A 139 -29.27 -5.14 -7.64
N SER A 140 -30.42 -5.58 -7.16
CA SER A 140 -31.40 -6.32 -7.94
C SER A 140 -32.17 -5.43 -8.94
N ILE A 141 -32.75 -6.10 -9.96
CA ILE A 141 -33.68 -5.45 -10.90
C ILE A 141 -34.95 -5.01 -10.14
N SER A 142 -35.36 -5.77 -9.12
CA SER A 142 -36.48 -5.44 -8.24
C SER A 142 -36.34 -4.05 -7.62
N ARG A 143 -35.16 -3.71 -7.09
CA ARG A 143 -34.85 -2.38 -6.57
C ARG A 143 -35.07 -1.29 -7.62
N LYS A 144 -34.53 -1.48 -8.85
CA LYS A 144 -34.69 -0.50 -9.94
C LYS A 144 -36.16 -0.29 -10.34
N VAL A 145 -36.97 -1.32 -10.22
CA VAL A 145 -38.42 -1.23 -10.44
C VAL A 145 -39.09 -0.43 -9.31
N LYS A 146 -38.68 -0.65 -8.06
CA LYS A 146 -39.17 0.14 -6.89
C LYS A 146 -38.77 1.59 -7.02
N GLU A 147 -37.53 1.90 -7.38
CA GLU A 147 -37.08 3.28 -7.64
C GLU A 147 -37.94 3.96 -8.71
N LEU A 148 -38.21 3.27 -9.82
CA LEU A 148 -39.04 3.78 -10.88
C LEU A 148 -40.48 4.06 -10.40
N TRP A 149 -41.08 3.15 -9.64
CA TRP A 149 -42.41 3.32 -9.07
C TRP A 149 -42.46 4.54 -8.14
N TRP A 150 -41.51 4.63 -7.21
CA TRP A 150 -41.44 5.74 -6.28
C TRP A 150 -41.17 7.08 -6.99
N ALA A 151 -40.36 7.10 -8.01
CA ALA A 151 -40.15 8.29 -8.82
C ALA A 151 -41.46 8.81 -9.45
N VAL A 152 -42.26 7.90 -10.00
CA VAL A 152 -43.60 8.26 -10.53
C VAL A 152 -44.55 8.75 -9.43
N GLN A 153 -44.50 8.14 -8.23
CA GLN A 153 -45.35 8.61 -7.12
C GLN A 153 -44.88 9.97 -6.58
N MET A 154 -43.59 10.24 -6.55
CA MET A 154 -43.03 11.55 -6.16
C MET A 154 -43.50 12.63 -7.12
N GLU A 155 -43.41 12.43 -8.44
CA GLU A 155 -43.82 13.38 -9.47
C GLU A 155 -45.35 13.64 -9.49
N ARG A 156 -46.12 12.77 -8.85
CA ARG A 156 -47.58 12.97 -8.65
C ARG A 156 -47.88 13.83 -7.40
N ARG A 157 -46.98 13.85 -6.43
CA ARG A 157 -47.22 14.49 -5.11
C ARG A 157 -46.48 15.79 -4.92
N TYR A 158 -45.32 15.93 -5.57
CA TYR A 158 -44.40 17.06 -5.44
C TYR A 158 -44.19 17.73 -6.79
N SER A 159 -44.06 19.04 -6.76
CA SER A 159 -43.59 19.82 -7.90
C SER A 159 -42.13 19.48 -8.24
N LYS A 160 -41.69 19.87 -9.42
CA LYS A 160 -40.28 19.72 -9.84
C LYS A 160 -39.32 20.43 -8.89
N ASP A 161 -39.69 21.62 -8.45
CA ASP A 161 -38.88 22.45 -7.58
C ASP A 161 -38.76 21.83 -6.18
N GLU A 162 -39.85 21.28 -5.63
CA GLU A 162 -39.84 20.53 -4.37
C GLU A 162 -38.98 19.25 -4.47
N ILE A 163 -38.95 18.57 -5.63
CA ILE A 163 -38.08 17.41 -5.87
C ILE A 163 -36.62 17.83 -5.89
N LEU A 164 -36.27 18.96 -6.51
CA LEU A 164 -34.90 19.50 -6.50
C LEU A 164 -34.50 19.97 -5.10
N GLU A 165 -35.39 20.67 -4.37
CA GLU A 165 -35.15 21.03 -2.97
C GLU A 165 -34.82 19.81 -2.12
N LEU A 166 -35.66 18.76 -2.23
CA LEU A 166 -35.46 17.52 -1.49
C LEU A 166 -34.15 16.82 -1.87
N TYR A 167 -33.85 16.79 -3.16
CA TYR A 167 -32.62 16.18 -3.67
C TYR A 167 -31.38 16.90 -3.12
N LEU A 168 -31.29 18.21 -3.31
CA LEU A 168 -30.15 19.01 -2.91
C LEU A 168 -29.94 19.08 -1.40
N ASN A 169 -31.02 18.92 -0.60
CA ASN A 169 -30.92 18.85 0.86
C ASN A 169 -30.52 17.45 1.40
N LYS A 170 -30.63 16.38 0.57
CA LYS A 170 -30.42 15.00 1.02
C LYS A 170 -29.20 14.31 0.45
N VAL A 171 -28.75 14.74 -0.73
CA VAL A 171 -27.68 14.05 -1.44
C VAL A 171 -26.33 14.25 -0.77
N TYR A 172 -25.46 13.24 -0.86
CA TYR A 172 -24.12 13.26 -0.33
C TYR A 172 -23.13 13.90 -1.32
N PHE A 173 -22.35 14.87 -0.87
CA PHE A 173 -21.38 15.61 -1.66
C PHE A 173 -19.92 15.25 -1.36
N GLY A 174 -19.64 14.31 -0.48
CA GLY A 174 -18.28 13.97 -0.04
C GLY A 174 -17.87 14.71 1.24
N GLY A 175 -16.69 14.36 1.77
CA GLY A 175 -16.14 15.01 2.97
C GLY A 175 -17.02 14.91 4.23
N GLY A 176 -17.96 13.98 4.28
CA GLY A 176 -18.94 13.87 5.39
C GLY A 176 -20.12 14.84 5.26
N THR A 177 -20.31 15.51 4.11
CA THR A 177 -21.34 16.53 3.93
C THR A 177 -22.57 15.99 3.22
N TYR A 178 -23.74 16.15 3.86
CA TYR A 178 -25.04 15.84 3.31
C TYR A 178 -25.84 17.13 3.14
N GLY A 179 -26.38 17.34 1.94
CA GLY A 179 -27.05 18.58 1.58
C GLY A 179 -26.09 19.67 1.10
N VAL A 180 -26.61 20.49 0.20
CA VAL A 180 -25.84 21.50 -0.52
C VAL A 180 -25.33 22.63 0.39
N SER A 181 -26.06 22.97 1.45
CA SER A 181 -25.64 24.02 2.39
C SER A 181 -24.38 23.63 3.13
N ALA A 182 -24.33 22.39 3.68
CA ALA A 182 -23.16 21.85 4.34
C ALA A 182 -21.98 21.70 3.35
N ALA A 183 -22.27 21.28 2.12
CA ALA A 183 -21.26 21.12 1.07
C ALA A 183 -20.62 22.47 0.67
N CYS A 184 -21.41 23.55 0.47
CA CYS A 184 -20.86 24.87 0.16
C CYS A 184 -19.96 25.39 1.27
N ARG A 185 -20.38 25.28 2.53
CA ARG A 185 -19.55 25.69 3.68
C ARG A 185 -18.27 24.87 3.77
N PHE A 186 -18.37 23.56 3.49
CA PHE A 186 -17.23 22.66 3.53
C PHE A 186 -16.24 22.94 2.41
N TYR A 187 -16.70 22.96 1.15
CA TYR A 187 -15.81 23.12 0.00
C TYR A 187 -15.33 24.56 -0.21
N PHE A 188 -16.21 25.54 0.02
CA PHE A 188 -15.95 26.93 -0.36
C PHE A 188 -15.92 27.92 0.81
N GLY A 189 -16.50 27.57 1.97
CA GLY A 189 -16.47 28.39 3.17
C GLY A 189 -17.53 29.47 3.24
N HIS A 190 -18.50 29.51 2.30
CA HIS A 190 -19.57 30.49 2.23
C HIS A 190 -20.95 29.82 2.05
N SER A 191 -21.99 30.62 2.01
CA SER A 191 -23.38 30.14 1.86
C SER A 191 -23.69 29.72 0.42
N VAL A 192 -24.75 28.87 0.25
CA VAL A 192 -25.22 28.47 -1.09
C VAL A 192 -25.64 29.66 -1.96
N ALA A 193 -26.15 30.74 -1.34
CA ALA A 193 -26.60 31.92 -2.06
C ALA A 193 -25.48 32.65 -2.83
N GLU A 194 -24.21 32.39 -2.45
CA GLU A 194 -23.03 33.04 -3.01
C GLU A 194 -22.28 32.13 -4.02
N ILE A 195 -22.82 30.93 -4.34
CA ILE A 195 -22.16 29.95 -5.18
C ILE A 195 -21.94 30.45 -6.62
N THR A 196 -20.73 30.37 -7.11
CA THR A 196 -20.36 30.70 -8.47
C THR A 196 -20.64 29.53 -9.44
N PRO A 197 -20.71 29.76 -10.77
CA PRO A 197 -20.85 28.68 -11.74
C PRO A 197 -19.73 27.63 -11.64
N ALA A 198 -18.47 28.05 -11.42
CA ALA A 198 -17.34 27.15 -11.22
C ALA A 198 -17.51 26.24 -10.00
N GLU A 199 -17.95 26.80 -8.89
CA GLU A 199 -18.20 26.05 -7.65
C GLU A 199 -19.40 25.11 -7.79
N ALA A 200 -20.46 25.56 -8.45
CA ALA A 200 -21.63 24.74 -8.77
C ALA A 200 -21.22 23.50 -9.60
N ALA A 201 -20.38 23.71 -10.62
CA ALA A 201 -19.85 22.62 -11.42
C ALA A 201 -19.03 21.62 -10.57
N ILE A 202 -18.23 22.09 -9.61
CA ILE A 202 -17.47 21.23 -8.69
C ILE A 202 -18.42 20.40 -7.81
N LEU A 203 -19.47 21.00 -7.24
CA LEU A 203 -20.44 20.28 -6.41
C LEU A 203 -21.13 19.16 -7.19
N VAL A 204 -21.60 19.42 -8.39
CA VAL A 204 -22.32 18.40 -9.17
C VAL A 204 -21.43 17.27 -9.64
N ILE A 205 -20.11 17.49 -9.76
CA ILE A 205 -19.14 16.45 -10.06
C ILE A 205 -19.01 15.49 -8.86
N GLN A 206 -19.08 16.00 -7.64
CA GLN A 206 -19.01 15.19 -6.41
C GLN A 206 -20.13 14.14 -6.35
N LEU A 207 -21.31 14.41 -6.91
CA LEU A 207 -22.43 13.47 -6.91
C LEU A 207 -22.14 12.13 -7.57
N SER A 208 -21.17 12.10 -8.50
CA SER A 208 -20.83 10.87 -9.22
C SER A 208 -19.82 9.99 -8.47
N ASN A 209 -18.81 10.57 -7.88
CA ASN A 209 -17.81 9.87 -7.08
C ASN A 209 -17.01 10.88 -6.24
N PRO A 210 -17.45 11.19 -5.01
CA PRO A 210 -16.82 12.20 -4.18
C PRO A 210 -15.37 11.90 -3.82
N ALA A 211 -15.03 10.61 -3.60
CA ALA A 211 -13.67 10.22 -3.26
C ALA A 211 -12.71 10.37 -4.45
N TYR A 212 -13.20 10.23 -5.68
CA TYR A 212 -12.37 10.35 -6.89
C TYR A 212 -12.20 11.79 -7.37
N TYR A 213 -13.21 12.64 -7.11
CA TYR A 213 -13.26 14.03 -7.56
C TYR A 213 -13.11 15.04 -6.40
N ASN A 214 -12.48 14.66 -5.30
CA ASN A 214 -12.19 15.59 -4.22
C ASN A 214 -11.22 16.69 -4.70
N PRO A 215 -11.59 17.98 -4.70
CA PRO A 215 -10.77 19.06 -5.21
C PRO A 215 -9.48 19.26 -4.38
N PHE A 216 -9.50 18.93 -3.11
CA PHE A 216 -8.33 19.06 -2.23
C PHE A 216 -7.30 17.94 -2.42
N GLU A 217 -7.74 16.76 -2.90
CA GLU A 217 -6.86 15.61 -3.13
C GLU A 217 -6.44 15.48 -4.60
N TYR A 218 -7.36 15.80 -5.53
CA TYR A 218 -7.17 15.56 -6.96
C TYR A 218 -7.55 16.77 -7.83
N PRO A 219 -6.96 17.96 -7.60
CA PRO A 219 -7.38 19.20 -8.27
C PRO A 219 -7.36 19.09 -9.80
N ASN A 220 -6.35 18.43 -10.39
CA ASN A 220 -6.25 18.28 -11.84
C ASN A 220 -7.42 17.50 -12.46
N ARG A 221 -7.91 16.45 -11.76
CA ARG A 221 -9.07 15.67 -12.23
C ARG A 221 -10.36 16.49 -12.16
N VAL A 222 -10.45 17.30 -11.11
CA VAL A 222 -11.61 18.17 -10.92
C VAL A 222 -11.61 19.27 -11.98
N GLN A 223 -10.46 19.90 -12.28
CA GLN A 223 -10.31 20.89 -13.34
C GLN A 223 -10.82 20.40 -14.69
N GLU A 224 -10.33 19.21 -15.09
CA GLU A 224 -10.72 18.61 -16.37
C GLU A 224 -12.23 18.35 -16.43
N ARG A 225 -12.79 17.79 -15.34
CA ARG A 225 -14.21 17.46 -15.30
C ARG A 225 -15.12 18.66 -15.15
N GLN A 226 -14.69 19.65 -14.39
CA GLN A 226 -15.37 20.93 -14.20
C GLN A 226 -15.46 21.71 -15.53
N SER A 227 -14.33 21.81 -16.26
CA SER A 227 -14.32 22.43 -17.60
C SER A 227 -15.39 21.81 -18.49
N TYR A 228 -15.49 20.48 -18.51
CA TYR A 228 -16.52 19.79 -19.30
C TYR A 228 -17.96 20.18 -18.89
N VAL A 229 -18.25 20.30 -17.58
CA VAL A 229 -19.59 20.71 -17.12
C VAL A 229 -19.90 22.16 -17.53
N LEU A 230 -18.94 23.05 -17.35
CA LEU A 230 -19.08 24.45 -17.71
C LEU A 230 -19.24 24.65 -19.23
N ASP A 231 -18.45 23.94 -20.04
CA ASP A 231 -18.57 23.96 -21.50
C ASP A 231 -19.97 23.46 -21.98
N GLU A 232 -20.52 22.46 -21.30
CA GLU A 232 -21.89 22.00 -21.54
C GLU A 232 -22.94 23.03 -21.12
N MET A 233 -22.71 23.79 -20.04
CA MET A 233 -23.57 24.89 -19.63
C MET A 233 -23.58 26.01 -20.68
N VAL A 234 -22.43 26.36 -21.24
CA VAL A 234 -22.32 27.31 -22.37
C VAL A 234 -23.06 26.79 -23.59
N ARG A 235 -22.81 25.52 -23.96
CA ARG A 235 -23.47 24.88 -25.13
C ARG A 235 -24.99 24.88 -25.03
N LEU A 236 -25.55 24.81 -23.82
CA LEU A 236 -26.99 24.81 -23.57
C LEU A 236 -27.56 26.24 -23.32
N GLY A 237 -26.72 27.27 -23.34
CA GLY A 237 -27.11 28.65 -23.20
C GLY A 237 -27.40 29.10 -21.75
N TYR A 238 -26.88 28.36 -20.76
CA TYR A 238 -27.00 28.72 -19.35
C TYR A 238 -25.91 29.68 -18.89
N LEU A 239 -24.82 29.78 -19.63
CA LEU A 239 -23.69 30.68 -19.41
C LEU A 239 -23.20 31.23 -20.76
N THR A 240 -22.61 32.39 -20.76
CA THR A 240 -21.77 32.87 -21.87
C THR A 240 -20.37 32.29 -21.76
N GLN A 241 -19.59 32.40 -22.85
CA GLN A 241 -18.20 31.92 -22.83
C GLN A 241 -17.34 32.75 -21.87
N GLU A 242 -17.61 34.06 -21.81
CA GLU A 242 -16.92 35.03 -20.94
C GLU A 242 -17.19 34.68 -19.45
N GLU A 243 -18.44 34.47 -19.06
CA GLU A 243 -18.81 34.06 -17.69
C GLU A 243 -18.20 32.73 -17.29
N ARG A 244 -18.11 31.79 -18.23
CA ARG A 244 -17.47 30.50 -18.04
C ARG A 244 -15.98 30.66 -17.74
N ASP A 245 -15.26 31.42 -18.55
CA ASP A 245 -13.83 31.60 -18.45
C ASP A 245 -13.47 32.41 -17.21
N GLU A 246 -14.19 33.49 -16.93
CA GLU A 246 -14.03 34.31 -15.73
C GLU A 246 -14.24 33.49 -14.45
N SER A 247 -15.36 32.78 -14.35
CA SER A 247 -15.69 31.99 -13.16
C SER A 247 -14.68 30.83 -12.93
N TYR A 248 -14.24 30.18 -14.01
CA TYR A 248 -13.27 29.10 -13.92
C TYR A 248 -11.90 29.62 -13.48
N ASP A 249 -11.40 30.66 -14.13
CA ASP A 249 -10.08 31.24 -13.86
C ASP A 249 -10.02 31.86 -12.47
N GLU A 250 -11.09 32.58 -12.06
CA GLU A 250 -11.19 33.16 -10.73
C GLU A 250 -11.17 32.09 -9.63
N TYR A 251 -11.92 30.99 -9.78
CA TYR A 251 -11.94 29.91 -8.80
C TYR A 251 -10.55 29.29 -8.62
N TRP A 252 -9.89 28.90 -9.71
CA TRP A 252 -8.59 28.22 -9.60
C TRP A 252 -7.45 29.17 -9.26
N ALA A 253 -7.58 30.44 -9.57
CA ALA A 253 -6.66 31.47 -9.12
C ALA A 253 -6.70 31.65 -7.60
N HIS A 254 -7.88 31.53 -6.98
CA HIS A 254 -8.08 31.69 -5.55
C HIS A 254 -8.09 30.37 -4.78
N PHE A 255 -7.98 29.24 -5.48
CA PHE A 255 -8.01 27.92 -4.85
C PHE A 255 -6.86 27.70 -3.89
N ASP A 256 -7.17 27.39 -2.64
CA ASP A 256 -6.17 27.08 -1.62
C ASP A 256 -5.68 25.64 -1.73
N TYR A 257 -4.59 25.42 -2.45
CA TYR A 257 -3.91 24.13 -2.59
C TYR A 257 -3.32 23.61 -1.28
N THR A 258 -3.31 24.42 -0.22
CA THR A 258 -2.84 24.01 1.11
C THR A 258 -3.98 23.55 2.02
N ARG A 259 -5.20 23.87 1.64
CA ARG A 259 -6.37 23.47 2.39
C ARG A 259 -6.57 21.96 2.28
N THR A 260 -6.49 21.33 3.40
CA THR A 260 -6.77 19.92 3.54
C THR A 260 -8.21 19.72 4.01
N ASN A 261 -8.73 18.53 3.80
CA ASN A 261 -10.09 18.14 4.15
C ASN A 261 -10.31 18.16 5.68
N SER A 262 -10.41 19.35 6.29
CA SER A 262 -10.63 19.50 7.73
C SER A 262 -12.10 19.30 8.08
N SER A 263 -12.52 18.05 8.19
CA SER A 263 -13.83 17.73 8.72
C SER A 263 -13.78 17.53 10.24
N ALA A 264 -14.93 17.58 10.91
CA ALA A 264 -15.11 17.16 12.32
C ALA A 264 -14.52 15.77 12.61
N TRP A 265 -14.23 15.02 11.55
CA TRP A 265 -13.52 13.77 11.50
C TRP A 265 -12.18 13.75 12.27
N PHE A 266 -11.38 14.82 12.23
CA PHE A 266 -10.09 14.88 12.91
C PHE A 266 -10.16 15.09 14.43
N ASN A 267 -11.30 15.57 14.93
CA ASN A 267 -11.49 15.88 16.35
C ASN A 267 -12.09 14.71 17.16
N ARG A 268 -12.45 13.59 16.50
CA ARG A 268 -13.01 12.43 17.17
C ARG A 268 -11.96 11.61 17.91
N GLU A 269 -12.37 10.89 18.93
CA GLU A 269 -11.57 9.85 19.55
C GLU A 269 -11.48 8.62 18.61
N ASP A 270 -10.28 8.25 18.21
CA ASP A 270 -10.04 7.16 17.27
C ASP A 270 -8.76 6.40 17.65
N LYS A 271 -8.92 5.13 17.95
CA LYS A 271 -7.84 4.25 18.41
C LYS A 271 -6.99 3.69 17.27
N ALA A 272 -7.41 3.85 16.00
CA ALA A 272 -6.76 3.30 14.82
C ALA A 272 -6.97 4.21 13.59
N ARG A 273 -6.57 5.47 13.67
CA ARG A 273 -6.91 6.51 12.67
C ARG A 273 -6.61 6.13 11.23
N TRP A 274 -5.47 5.52 10.97
CA TRP A 274 -5.09 5.08 9.63
C TRP A 274 -6.00 3.96 9.11
N PHE A 275 -6.34 3.01 9.98
CA PHE A 275 -7.21 1.91 9.64
C PHE A 275 -8.67 2.38 9.46
N SER A 276 -9.16 3.22 10.35
CA SER A 276 -10.50 3.81 10.27
C SER A 276 -10.69 4.62 9.00
N GLU A 277 -9.69 5.40 8.60
CA GLU A 277 -9.73 6.15 7.35
C GLU A 277 -9.72 5.22 6.13
N TYR A 278 -8.96 4.14 6.17
CA TYR A 278 -9.00 3.13 5.10
C TYR A 278 -10.38 2.49 4.98
N VAL A 279 -10.99 2.12 6.11
CA VAL A 279 -12.37 1.58 6.16
C VAL A 279 -13.37 2.61 5.63
N ARG A 280 -13.28 3.88 6.06
CA ARG A 280 -14.16 4.96 5.60
C ARG A 280 -14.13 5.09 4.08
N ARG A 281 -12.93 5.16 3.48
CA ARG A 281 -12.77 5.26 2.01
C ARG A 281 -13.33 4.03 1.28
N GLN A 282 -13.16 2.84 1.85
CA GLN A 282 -13.77 1.64 1.28
C GLN A 282 -15.31 1.70 1.35
N LEU A 283 -15.88 2.07 2.50
CA LEU A 283 -17.33 2.22 2.65
C LEU A 283 -17.90 3.26 1.69
N GLU A 284 -17.26 4.43 1.55
CA GLU A 284 -17.67 5.45 0.57
C GLU A 284 -17.65 4.90 -0.87
N THR A 285 -16.64 4.11 -1.21
CA THR A 285 -16.57 3.48 -2.53
C THR A 285 -17.65 2.41 -2.72
N MET A 286 -17.89 1.56 -1.72
CA MET A 286 -18.90 0.49 -1.77
C MET A 286 -20.31 1.05 -1.81
N MET A 287 -20.56 2.12 -1.07
CA MET A 287 -21.89 2.71 -0.94
C MET A 287 -22.19 3.76 -2.02
N TYR A 288 -21.23 4.10 -2.89
CA TYR A 288 -21.35 5.11 -3.96
C TYR A 288 -21.96 6.44 -3.46
N GLY A 289 -21.68 6.84 -2.22
CA GLY A 289 -22.25 8.05 -1.62
C GLY A 289 -23.77 8.03 -1.41
N THR A 290 -24.38 6.86 -1.39
CA THR A 290 -25.83 6.68 -1.45
C THR A 290 -26.48 6.37 -0.11
N MET A 291 -25.69 6.04 0.90
CA MET A 291 -26.15 5.77 2.26
C MET A 291 -25.57 6.84 3.19
N ASP A 292 -26.40 7.30 4.13
CA ASP A 292 -25.93 8.25 5.14
C ASP A 292 -25.16 7.52 6.22
N PHE A 293 -23.90 7.22 5.86
CA PHE A 293 -22.97 6.51 6.70
C PHE A 293 -22.71 7.21 8.06
N TYR A 294 -23.00 8.50 8.18
CA TYR A 294 -22.72 9.27 9.39
C TYR A 294 -23.91 9.39 10.35
N SER A 295 -25.11 9.14 9.88
CA SER A 295 -26.35 9.34 10.67
C SER A 295 -27.28 8.12 10.77
N ASP A 296 -27.09 7.11 9.93
CA ASP A 296 -27.97 5.92 9.89
C ASP A 296 -27.67 4.86 10.97
N GLY A 297 -26.58 5.03 11.73
CA GLY A 297 -26.25 4.16 12.86
C GLY A 297 -25.81 2.76 12.45
N TYR A 298 -24.94 2.66 11.44
CA TYR A 298 -24.37 1.37 11.04
C TYR A 298 -23.39 0.84 12.07
N ILE A 299 -23.25 -0.48 12.10
CA ILE A 299 -22.22 -1.18 12.86
C ILE A 299 -21.30 -1.89 11.85
N VAL A 300 -20.06 -1.46 11.79
CA VAL A 300 -19.06 -1.99 10.86
C VAL A 300 -18.11 -2.90 11.60
N HIS A 301 -18.20 -4.20 11.32
CA HIS A 301 -17.28 -5.20 11.85
C HIS A 301 -16.04 -5.27 10.96
N THR A 302 -14.89 -4.99 11.53
CA THR A 302 -13.64 -4.95 10.77
C THR A 302 -12.73 -6.13 11.10
N THR A 303 -11.61 -6.20 10.38
CA THR A 303 -10.55 -7.19 10.59
C THR A 303 -9.41 -6.66 11.47
N CYS A 304 -9.47 -5.40 11.88
CA CYS A 304 -8.48 -4.77 12.75
C CYS A 304 -8.37 -5.50 14.09
N ASP A 305 -7.17 -5.80 14.54
CA ASP A 305 -6.90 -6.15 15.94
C ASP A 305 -6.25 -4.94 16.61
N LEU A 306 -6.93 -4.30 17.55
CA LEU A 306 -6.43 -3.09 18.23
C LEU A 306 -5.08 -3.29 18.93
N ARG A 307 -4.74 -4.52 19.35
CA ARG A 307 -3.42 -4.82 19.93
C ARG A 307 -2.34 -4.79 18.85
N HIS A 308 -2.63 -5.36 17.66
CA HIS A 308 -1.74 -5.31 16.52
C HIS A 308 -1.56 -3.88 16.02
N GLN A 309 -2.66 -3.13 15.96
CA GLN A 309 -2.62 -1.73 15.51
C GLN A 309 -1.79 -0.85 16.45
N ALA A 310 -1.99 -0.96 17.76
CA ALA A 310 -1.23 -0.21 18.75
C ALA A 310 0.28 -0.54 18.70
N ALA A 311 0.62 -1.82 18.51
CA ALA A 311 2.01 -2.23 18.32
C ALA A 311 2.62 -1.65 17.02
N ALA A 312 1.85 -1.64 15.93
CA ALA A 312 2.28 -1.08 14.66
C ALA A 312 2.50 0.44 14.73
N GLU A 313 1.56 1.17 15.32
CA GLU A 313 1.65 2.63 15.47
C GLU A 313 2.83 3.05 16.34
N LYS A 314 3.07 2.33 17.45
CA LYS A 314 4.22 2.57 18.30
C LYS A 314 5.53 2.40 17.54
N GLU A 315 5.74 1.24 16.93
CA GLU A 315 6.99 0.94 16.24
C GLU A 315 7.23 1.89 15.05
N MET A 316 6.19 2.17 14.27
CA MET A 316 6.30 3.08 13.13
C MET A 316 6.57 4.52 13.60
N GLY A 317 5.86 5.02 14.58
CA GLY A 317 6.07 6.36 15.13
C GLY A 317 7.48 6.56 15.65
N ASP A 318 8.03 5.59 16.40
CA ASP A 318 9.38 5.63 16.92
C ASP A 318 10.43 5.62 15.80
N TYR A 319 10.29 4.72 14.82
CA TYR A 319 11.31 4.58 13.76
C TYR A 319 11.22 5.65 12.67
N ILE A 320 10.06 6.22 12.37
CA ILE A 320 9.95 7.41 11.52
C ILE A 320 10.67 8.59 12.18
N ARG A 321 10.50 8.77 13.49
CA ARG A 321 11.21 9.81 14.23
C ARG A 321 12.72 9.60 14.21
N ILE A 322 13.19 8.35 14.41
CA ILE A 322 14.60 7.98 14.32
C ILE A 322 15.15 8.29 12.92
N ALA A 323 14.45 7.89 11.87
CA ALA A 323 14.86 8.13 10.49
C ALA A 323 15.03 9.63 10.20
N ASN A 324 14.01 10.42 10.55
CA ASN A 324 14.06 11.87 10.38
C ASN A 324 15.19 12.54 11.19
N THR A 325 15.47 12.03 12.39
CA THR A 325 16.58 12.53 13.21
C THR A 325 17.93 12.21 12.57
N ARG A 326 18.13 10.97 12.08
CA ARG A 326 19.37 10.56 11.40
C ARG A 326 19.63 11.38 10.14
N VAL A 327 18.60 11.55 9.30
CA VAL A 327 18.70 12.35 8.07
C VAL A 327 19.03 13.81 8.39
N LYS A 328 18.41 14.41 9.42
CA LYS A 328 18.74 15.78 9.87
C LYS A 328 20.19 15.91 10.31
N ASN A 329 20.70 14.97 11.09
CA ASN A 329 22.07 14.99 11.57
C ASN A 329 23.10 14.89 10.44
N THR A 330 22.81 14.09 9.41
CA THR A 330 23.68 13.97 8.22
C THR A 330 23.74 15.27 7.42
N ARG A 331 22.67 16.05 7.42
CA ARG A 331 22.58 17.35 6.69
C ARG A 331 23.14 18.54 7.49
N SER A 332 23.10 18.48 8.84
CA SER A 332 23.35 19.67 9.68
C SER A 332 24.80 20.16 9.70
N HIS A 333 25.78 19.38 9.26
CA HIS A 333 27.17 19.80 9.23
C HIS A 333 27.52 20.89 8.20
N ARG A 334 26.60 21.28 7.33
CA ARG A 334 26.86 22.25 6.25
C ARG A 334 26.30 23.66 6.47
N PHE A 335 25.44 23.93 7.46
CA PHE A 335 24.65 25.19 7.47
C PHE A 335 24.52 25.97 8.79
N ALA A 336 25.48 25.88 9.70
CA ALA A 336 25.39 26.56 11.02
C ALA A 336 25.54 28.09 11.00
N GLN A 337 25.71 28.76 9.85
CA GLN A 337 26.08 30.19 9.83
C GLN A 337 25.04 31.19 9.31
N SER A 338 23.86 30.82 8.92
CA SER A 338 22.91 31.77 8.27
C SER A 338 21.56 31.99 8.98
N GLU A 339 21.42 31.54 10.25
CA GLU A 339 20.07 31.53 10.89
C GLU A 339 19.51 32.91 11.29
N LEU A 340 20.33 33.97 11.42
CA LEU A 340 19.85 35.23 12.02
C LEU A 340 19.05 36.15 11.06
N TYR A 341 19.30 36.05 9.75
CA TYR A 341 18.60 36.91 8.75
C TYR A 341 17.51 36.17 8.01
N SER A 342 17.27 34.90 8.36
CA SER A 342 16.52 34.01 7.49
C SER A 342 14.98 34.13 7.58
N ASN A 343 14.44 34.53 8.74
CA ASN A 343 12.98 34.50 8.97
C ASN A 343 12.21 35.55 8.17
N ILE A 344 12.69 36.82 8.14
CA ILE A 344 12.05 37.91 7.40
C ILE A 344 12.23 37.72 5.89
N THR A 345 13.42 37.31 5.46
CA THR A 345 13.73 37.03 4.06
C THR A 345 12.91 35.85 3.51
N ALA A 346 12.70 34.81 4.32
CA ALA A 346 11.88 33.68 3.95
C ALA A 346 10.38 34.05 3.90
N LEU A 347 9.90 34.90 4.82
CA LEU A 347 8.53 35.44 4.78
C LEU A 347 8.28 36.27 3.54
N VAL A 348 9.22 37.18 3.19
CA VAL A 348 9.13 38.02 1.98
C VAL A 348 9.20 37.14 0.73
N SER A 349 10.12 36.15 0.69
CA SER A 349 10.20 35.18 -0.42
C SER A 349 8.90 34.43 -0.60
N LEU A 350 8.27 33.99 0.51
CA LEU A 350 7.02 33.25 0.49
C LEU A 350 5.83 34.11 0.05
N ALA A 351 5.71 35.32 0.61
CA ALA A 351 4.60 36.23 0.32
C ALA A 351 4.62 36.78 -1.12
N PHE A 352 5.81 37.01 -1.67
CA PHE A 352 5.98 37.66 -2.98
C PHE A 352 6.53 36.72 -4.07
N ASN A 353 6.75 35.42 -3.72
CA ASN A 353 7.29 34.40 -4.63
C ASN A 353 8.59 34.85 -5.34
N ILE A 354 9.56 35.34 -4.57
CA ILE A 354 10.83 35.83 -5.11
C ILE A 354 11.89 34.72 -5.04
N PRO A 355 12.23 34.03 -6.16
CA PRO A 355 13.14 32.89 -6.14
C PRO A 355 14.55 33.22 -5.64
N ALA A 356 15.01 34.45 -5.90
CA ALA A 356 16.36 34.92 -5.48
C ALA A 356 16.53 35.05 -3.96
N LEU A 357 15.44 35.04 -3.19
CA LEU A 357 15.44 35.09 -1.73
C LEU A 357 15.14 33.74 -1.09
N HIS A 358 15.12 32.66 -1.88
CA HIS A 358 14.79 31.32 -1.39
C HIS A 358 15.87 30.81 -0.44
N ILE A 359 15.45 30.39 0.77
CA ILE A 359 16.35 29.89 1.79
C ILE A 359 16.15 28.37 1.90
N ASP A 360 17.21 27.61 1.71
CA ASP A 360 17.17 26.14 1.69
C ASP A 360 17.02 25.48 3.08
N SER A 361 16.93 26.27 4.18
CA SER A 361 16.80 25.71 5.52
C SER A 361 15.37 25.21 5.80
N GLU A 362 15.20 23.89 5.91
CA GLU A 362 13.91 23.23 6.21
C GLU A 362 13.25 23.75 7.49
N ARG A 363 14.05 24.02 8.52
CA ARG A 363 13.54 24.50 9.81
C ARG A 363 12.95 25.91 9.69
N VAL A 364 13.60 26.75 8.89
CA VAL A 364 13.13 28.11 8.59
C VAL A 364 11.89 28.06 7.73
N GLN A 365 11.89 27.22 6.69
CA GLN A 365 10.72 27.02 5.81
C GLN A 365 9.51 26.50 6.60
N ALA A 366 9.67 25.49 7.46
CA ALA A 366 8.58 24.94 8.26
C ALA A 366 8.03 25.98 9.27
N LYS A 367 8.93 26.73 9.93
CA LYS A 367 8.54 27.81 10.85
C LYS A 367 7.87 28.96 10.12
N THR A 368 8.37 29.34 8.95
CA THR A 368 7.80 30.40 8.10
C THR A 368 6.43 29.99 7.58
N LEU A 369 6.24 28.73 7.16
CA LEU A 369 4.97 28.20 6.74
C LEU A 369 3.93 28.21 7.88
N SER A 370 4.37 27.82 9.09
CA SER A 370 3.51 27.88 10.30
C SER A 370 3.10 29.32 10.60
N TYR A 371 4.06 30.28 10.55
CA TYR A 371 3.80 31.68 10.78
C TYR A 371 2.89 32.30 9.70
N TYR A 372 3.08 31.93 8.43
CA TYR A 372 2.22 32.37 7.35
C TYR A 372 0.78 31.91 7.58
N ARG A 373 0.58 30.64 7.97
CA ARG A 373 -0.77 30.09 8.18
C ARG A 373 -1.47 30.66 9.39
N SER A 374 -0.77 30.80 10.54
CA SER A 374 -1.42 31.23 11.78
C SER A 374 -1.61 32.75 11.87
N ASP A 375 -0.62 33.51 11.40
CA ASP A 375 -0.56 34.94 11.71
C ASP A 375 -0.72 35.81 10.48
N LEU A 376 -0.14 35.42 9.33
CA LEU A 376 -0.10 36.26 8.15
C LEU A 376 -1.30 36.02 7.22
N ASN A 377 -1.74 34.78 7.02
CA ASN A 377 -2.83 34.48 6.11
C ASN A 377 -4.14 35.20 6.49
N PRO A 378 -4.55 35.25 7.76
CA PRO A 378 -5.73 36.04 8.16
C PRO A 378 -5.59 37.52 7.86
N ILE A 379 -4.38 38.08 8.00
CA ILE A 379 -4.11 39.50 7.69
C ILE A 379 -4.15 39.73 6.18
N VAL A 380 -3.58 38.82 5.39
CA VAL A 380 -3.62 38.87 3.91
C VAL A 380 -5.06 38.71 3.42
N ASP A 381 -5.85 37.83 4.02
CA ASP A 381 -7.27 37.64 3.71
C ASP A 381 -8.08 38.91 4.00
N MET A 382 -7.84 39.53 5.14
CA MET A 382 -8.48 40.80 5.52
C MET A 382 -8.03 41.95 4.58
N ALA A 383 -6.76 42.01 4.23
CA ALA A 383 -6.22 43.00 3.28
C ALA A 383 -6.76 42.80 1.86
N ALA A 384 -6.88 41.56 1.42
CA ALA A 384 -7.49 41.21 0.14
C ALA A 384 -8.95 41.67 0.08
N MET A 385 -9.69 41.43 1.17
CA MET A 385 -11.09 41.81 1.29
C MET A 385 -11.30 43.34 1.36
N LEU A 386 -10.43 44.06 2.09
CA LEU A 386 -10.58 45.52 2.29
C LEU A 386 -10.00 46.36 1.17
N PHE A 387 -8.93 45.90 0.53
CA PHE A 387 -8.14 46.67 -0.44
C PHE A 387 -8.09 46.05 -1.83
N GLY A 388 -8.80 44.94 -2.07
CA GLY A 388 -8.82 44.24 -3.36
C GLY A 388 -7.48 43.62 -3.75
N LEU A 389 -6.62 43.27 -2.78
CA LEU A 389 -5.28 42.72 -3.02
C LEU A 389 -5.32 41.21 -3.28
N ASN A 390 -6.24 40.74 -4.11
CA ASN A 390 -6.43 39.33 -4.42
C ASN A 390 -5.18 38.65 -5.02
N ASN A 391 -4.43 39.37 -5.84
CA ASN A 391 -3.20 38.85 -6.43
C ASN A 391 -2.13 38.51 -5.39
N LEU A 392 -2.05 39.26 -4.29
CA LEU A 392 -1.14 38.97 -3.20
C LEU A 392 -1.52 37.68 -2.48
N LYS A 393 -2.82 37.47 -2.22
CA LYS A 393 -3.35 36.25 -1.65
C LYS A 393 -3.04 35.02 -2.53
N ILE A 394 -3.34 35.12 -3.82
CA ILE A 394 -3.07 34.05 -4.82
C ILE A 394 -1.57 33.67 -4.83
N THR A 395 -0.71 34.68 -4.89
CA THR A 395 0.74 34.46 -4.93
C THR A 395 1.23 33.81 -3.64
N GLY A 396 0.76 34.27 -2.48
CA GLY A 396 1.10 33.69 -1.18
C GLY A 396 0.62 32.26 -1.04
N THR A 397 -0.61 31.96 -1.45
CA THR A 397 -1.17 30.60 -1.40
C THR A 397 -0.42 29.63 -2.31
N LYS A 398 -0.12 30.04 -3.55
CA LYS A 398 0.69 29.21 -4.47
C LYS A 398 2.10 28.97 -3.93
N SER A 399 2.73 30.00 -3.35
CA SER A 399 4.08 29.89 -2.78
C SER A 399 4.10 29.00 -1.53
N THR A 400 3.09 29.11 -0.64
CA THR A 400 2.98 28.23 0.54
C THR A 400 2.73 26.78 0.16
N ALA A 401 1.90 26.51 -0.85
CA ALA A 401 1.68 25.17 -1.37
C ALA A 401 2.98 24.55 -1.92
N LYS A 402 3.76 25.34 -2.65
CA LYS A 402 5.07 24.89 -3.16
C LYS A 402 6.04 24.55 -2.04
N VAL A 403 6.16 25.43 -1.04
CA VAL A 403 7.05 25.20 0.12
C VAL A 403 6.57 23.98 0.94
N GLN A 404 5.28 23.80 1.11
CA GLN A 404 4.73 22.61 1.77
C GLN A 404 5.06 21.33 1.00
N ASP A 405 4.91 21.32 -0.32
CA ASP A 405 5.28 20.20 -1.17
C ASP A 405 6.81 19.91 -1.12
N GLU A 406 7.63 20.95 -1.07
CA GLU A 406 9.08 20.81 -0.87
C GLU A 406 9.44 20.25 0.50
N LEU A 407 8.76 20.68 1.58
CA LEU A 407 8.97 20.15 2.92
C LEU A 407 8.50 18.71 3.05
N ALA A 408 7.35 18.37 2.47
CA ALA A 408 6.84 16.99 2.40
C ALA A 408 7.82 16.07 1.67
N ARG A 409 8.45 16.55 0.59
CA ARG A 409 9.50 15.80 -0.12
C ARG A 409 10.73 15.53 0.75
N LYS A 410 10.98 16.34 1.76
CA LYS A 410 12.16 16.26 2.63
C LYS A 410 11.90 15.51 3.95
N THR A 411 10.66 15.14 4.24
CA THR A 411 10.29 14.37 5.43
C THR A 411 10.25 12.88 5.12
N VAL A 412 10.98 12.10 5.90
CA VAL A 412 10.92 10.64 5.80
C VAL A 412 9.61 10.17 6.40
N GLU A 413 8.88 9.43 5.61
CA GLU A 413 7.64 8.76 5.99
C GLU A 413 7.83 7.25 6.06
N GLY A 414 6.83 6.53 6.57
CA GLY A 414 6.88 5.08 6.63
C GLY A 414 5.50 4.47 6.71
N THR A 415 5.38 3.21 6.36
CA THR A 415 4.13 2.47 6.44
C THR A 415 4.35 1.05 6.91
N LEU A 416 3.35 0.51 7.61
CA LEU A 416 3.29 -0.89 8.00
C LEU A 416 1.91 -1.45 7.65
N ILE A 417 1.88 -2.62 7.03
CA ILE A 417 0.66 -3.38 6.83
C ILE A 417 0.88 -4.83 7.27
N CYS A 418 -0.08 -5.38 8.01
CA CYS A 418 -0.07 -6.76 8.48
C CYS A 418 -1.28 -7.52 7.97
N LEU A 419 -1.02 -8.67 7.34
CA LEU A 419 -2.03 -9.58 6.80
C LEU A 419 -2.03 -10.89 7.58
N GLU A 420 -3.20 -11.41 7.93
CA GLU A 420 -3.34 -12.79 8.35
C GLU A 420 -3.29 -13.72 7.12
N ASN A 421 -2.37 -14.68 7.11
CA ASN A 421 -2.05 -15.45 5.91
C ASN A 421 -3.20 -16.29 5.36
N ASN A 422 -4.07 -16.82 6.23
CA ASN A 422 -5.15 -17.73 5.83
C ASN A 422 -6.39 -16.99 5.33
N THR A 423 -6.71 -15.86 5.96
CA THR A 423 -7.96 -15.13 5.74
C THR A 423 -7.79 -13.94 4.82
N GLY A 424 -6.60 -13.35 4.77
CA GLY A 424 -6.34 -12.07 4.13
C GLY A 424 -6.76 -10.88 5.00
N TYR A 425 -7.11 -11.06 6.26
CA TYR A 425 -7.49 -9.99 7.16
C TYR A 425 -6.35 -8.99 7.34
N ILE A 426 -6.62 -7.72 7.11
CA ILE A 426 -5.72 -6.63 7.47
C ILE A 426 -5.87 -6.40 8.98
N THR A 427 -4.93 -6.91 9.76
CA THR A 427 -5.00 -6.84 11.22
C THR A 427 -4.40 -5.56 11.80
N ALA A 428 -3.51 -4.89 11.04
CA ALA A 428 -2.96 -3.59 11.36
C ALA A 428 -2.57 -2.83 10.09
N LEU A 429 -2.75 -1.52 10.11
CA LEU A 429 -2.39 -0.64 9.00
C LEU A 429 -1.96 0.73 9.54
N VAL A 430 -0.73 1.13 9.23
CA VAL A 430 -0.19 2.45 9.51
C VAL A 430 0.21 3.08 8.18
N GLY A 431 -0.33 4.23 7.85
CA GLY A 431 -0.13 4.88 6.55
C GLY A 431 0.97 5.94 6.53
N GLY A 432 1.46 6.39 7.70
CA GLY A 432 2.46 7.46 7.80
C GLY A 432 2.81 7.81 9.24
N SER A 433 3.52 8.91 9.43
CA SER A 433 4.01 9.39 10.73
C SER A 433 2.88 9.77 11.70
N LYS A 434 1.92 10.53 11.20
CA LYS A 434 0.74 10.99 11.96
C LYS A 434 -0.38 11.22 10.97
N PHE A 435 -1.58 10.78 11.33
CA PHE A 435 -2.78 11.09 10.56
C PHE A 435 -3.30 12.45 10.98
N ASP A 436 -3.19 13.44 10.12
CA ASP A 436 -3.73 14.79 10.31
C ASP A 436 -4.12 15.40 8.94
N GLU A 437 -4.59 16.65 8.97
CA GLU A 437 -5.04 17.35 7.77
C GLU A 437 -3.99 17.41 6.65
N SER A 438 -2.71 17.47 7.01
CA SER A 438 -1.61 17.56 6.05
C SER A 438 -1.06 16.21 5.59
N ASN A 439 -1.42 15.11 6.25
CA ASN A 439 -0.89 13.78 5.98
C ASN A 439 -1.99 12.72 6.06
N GLN A 440 -2.75 12.58 4.97
CA GLN A 440 -3.88 11.64 4.84
C GLN A 440 -3.60 10.49 3.87
N MET A 441 -2.40 10.47 3.25
CA MET A 441 -2.02 9.43 2.29
C MET A 441 -1.78 8.10 3.01
N ILE A 442 -2.57 7.10 2.71
CA ILE A 442 -2.39 5.73 3.21
C ILE A 442 -1.37 5.02 2.32
N ARG A 443 -0.08 5.19 2.64
CA ARG A 443 1.03 4.72 1.80
C ARG A 443 1.03 3.22 1.59
N ALA A 444 0.47 2.46 2.53
CA ALA A 444 0.33 1.00 2.41
C ALA A 444 -0.41 0.56 1.12
N THR A 445 -1.41 1.33 0.70
CA THR A 445 -2.29 1.00 -0.44
C THR A 445 -2.18 1.98 -1.59
N GLN A 446 -1.91 3.25 -1.31
CA GLN A 446 -1.83 4.32 -2.31
C GLN A 446 -0.40 4.63 -2.77
N GLY A 447 0.60 4.31 -1.93
CA GLY A 447 2.01 4.54 -2.26
C GLY A 447 2.45 3.66 -3.42
N ARG A 448 3.16 4.24 -4.39
CA ARG A 448 3.83 3.53 -5.48
C ARG A 448 5.32 3.71 -5.27
N VAL A 449 5.95 2.72 -4.67
CA VAL A 449 7.33 2.78 -4.18
C VAL A 449 8.16 1.60 -4.68
N GLN A 450 9.47 1.79 -4.74
CA GLN A 450 10.37 0.81 -5.32
C GLN A 450 10.75 -0.27 -4.28
N PRO A 451 10.42 -1.57 -4.50
CA PRO A 451 10.71 -2.63 -3.55
C PRO A 451 12.20 -2.95 -3.42
N GLY A 452 13.03 -2.59 -4.39
CA GLY A 452 14.45 -2.92 -4.39
C GLY A 452 14.68 -4.41 -4.18
N SER A 453 15.68 -4.77 -3.39
CA SER A 453 16.05 -6.18 -3.15
C SER A 453 14.97 -7.04 -2.48
N SER A 454 13.88 -6.46 -1.98
CA SER A 454 12.73 -7.26 -1.49
C SER A 454 11.96 -7.94 -2.62
N PHE A 455 12.19 -7.54 -3.87
CA PHE A 455 11.68 -8.20 -5.07
C PHE A 455 12.35 -9.56 -5.37
N LYS A 456 13.61 -9.75 -4.96
CA LYS A 456 14.39 -10.95 -5.30
C LYS A 456 13.69 -12.28 -4.99
N PRO A 457 12.93 -12.47 -3.89
CA PRO A 457 12.17 -13.71 -3.67
C PRO A 457 11.19 -14.06 -4.79
N LEU A 458 10.57 -13.06 -5.44
CA LEU A 458 9.66 -13.30 -6.55
C LEU A 458 10.41 -13.87 -7.76
N LEU A 459 11.57 -13.27 -8.08
CA LEU A 459 12.48 -13.74 -9.11
C LEU A 459 12.99 -15.16 -8.83
N TYR A 460 13.48 -15.43 -7.60
CA TYR A 460 13.99 -16.76 -7.25
C TYR A 460 12.90 -17.82 -7.20
N SER A 461 11.66 -17.46 -6.88
CA SER A 461 10.51 -18.36 -7.00
C SER A 461 10.30 -18.82 -8.44
N ALA A 462 10.42 -17.90 -9.42
CA ALA A 462 10.42 -18.27 -10.83
C ALA A 462 11.57 -19.21 -11.17
N ALA A 463 12.78 -18.85 -10.73
CA ALA A 463 14.00 -19.58 -11.03
C ALA A 463 13.98 -21.02 -10.51
N PHE A 464 13.51 -21.25 -9.32
CA PHE A 464 13.38 -22.60 -8.77
C PHE A 464 12.30 -23.43 -9.48
N ASP A 465 11.25 -22.79 -9.94
CA ASP A 465 10.14 -23.46 -10.64
C ASP A 465 10.54 -23.90 -12.06
N THR A 466 11.38 -23.12 -12.75
CA THR A 466 11.95 -23.50 -14.05
C THR A 466 12.89 -24.70 -13.95
N LYS A 467 13.33 -25.06 -12.73
CA LYS A 467 14.32 -26.11 -12.44
C LYS A 467 15.72 -25.86 -13.02
N LEU A 468 15.94 -24.70 -13.64
CA LEU A 468 17.26 -24.29 -14.14
C LEU A 468 18.18 -23.89 -12.99
N ILE A 469 17.61 -23.36 -11.92
CA ILE A 469 18.31 -22.94 -10.71
C ILE A 469 17.73 -23.72 -9.53
N THR A 470 18.61 -24.17 -8.63
CA THR A 470 18.24 -24.81 -7.37
C THR A 470 18.88 -24.03 -6.20
N PRO A 471 18.46 -24.23 -4.96
CA PRO A 471 19.11 -23.58 -3.82
C PRO A 471 20.60 -23.85 -3.71
N ALA A 472 21.09 -24.98 -4.23
CA ALA A 472 22.49 -25.36 -4.25
C ALA A 472 23.23 -24.99 -5.55
N THR A 473 22.56 -24.34 -6.51
CA THR A 473 23.23 -23.87 -7.73
C THR A 473 24.30 -22.87 -7.36
N VAL A 474 25.49 -23.08 -7.91
CA VAL A 474 26.64 -22.20 -7.74
C VAL A 474 26.49 -20.98 -8.63
N LEU A 475 26.53 -19.81 -8.05
CA LEU A 475 26.53 -18.53 -8.73
C LEU A 475 27.81 -17.77 -8.40
N GLU A 476 28.31 -17.02 -9.36
CA GLU A 476 29.51 -16.21 -9.16
C GLU A 476 29.11 -14.76 -8.86
N ASP A 477 29.63 -14.25 -7.76
CA ASP A 477 29.51 -12.87 -7.34
C ASP A 477 30.82 -12.13 -7.63
N THR A 478 30.99 -11.76 -8.89
CA THR A 478 32.20 -11.07 -9.42
C THR A 478 31.79 -9.92 -10.31
N PRO A 479 32.62 -8.86 -10.46
CA PRO A 479 32.35 -7.76 -11.38
C PRO A 479 31.99 -8.27 -12.77
N GLN A 480 30.84 -7.81 -13.31
CA GLN A 480 30.41 -8.23 -14.63
C GLN A 480 29.65 -7.11 -15.32
N VAL A 481 29.84 -6.99 -16.62
CA VAL A 481 29.08 -6.09 -17.50
C VAL A 481 27.97 -6.89 -18.16
N PHE A 482 26.74 -6.40 -18.04
CA PHE A 482 25.57 -6.92 -18.75
C PHE A 482 25.20 -5.97 -19.87
N GLN A 483 24.81 -6.50 -21.02
CA GLN A 483 24.34 -5.66 -22.12
C GLN A 483 22.83 -5.75 -22.25
N ASN A 484 22.16 -4.63 -22.10
CA ASN A 484 20.73 -4.55 -22.37
C ASN A 484 20.46 -4.69 -23.88
N GLN A 485 19.23 -5.02 -24.27
CA GLN A 485 18.84 -5.15 -25.68
C GLN A 485 19.12 -3.89 -26.51
N SER A 486 19.18 -2.72 -25.87
CA SER A 486 19.56 -1.45 -26.49
C SER A 486 21.06 -1.27 -26.70
N GLY A 487 21.91 -2.25 -26.35
CA GLY A 487 23.37 -2.16 -26.42
C GLY A 487 24.00 -1.31 -25.31
N VAL A 488 23.21 -0.72 -24.41
CA VAL A 488 23.74 0.05 -23.27
C VAL A 488 24.29 -0.89 -22.21
N PRO A 489 25.57 -0.77 -21.81
CA PRO A 489 26.15 -1.61 -20.78
C PRO A 489 25.56 -1.30 -19.40
N TYR A 490 25.25 -2.33 -18.63
CA TYR A 490 24.84 -2.24 -17.25
C TYR A 490 25.89 -2.88 -16.34
N ILE A 491 26.47 -2.09 -15.43
CA ILE A 491 27.53 -2.49 -14.52
C ILE A 491 27.01 -2.37 -13.08
N PRO A 492 26.35 -3.41 -12.56
CA PRO A 492 25.84 -3.40 -11.20
C PRO A 492 26.96 -3.56 -10.17
N ASN A 493 26.79 -2.91 -9.01
CA ASN A 493 27.66 -3.10 -7.85
C ASN A 493 26.88 -3.80 -6.72
N ASN A 494 27.59 -4.54 -5.87
CA ASN A 494 27.05 -4.96 -4.59
C ASN A 494 26.99 -3.78 -3.62
N TYR A 495 26.09 -3.90 -2.63
CA TYR A 495 25.82 -2.83 -1.65
C TYR A 495 27.08 -2.24 -0.99
N ALA A 496 28.02 -3.08 -0.58
CA ALA A 496 29.24 -2.66 0.10
C ALA A 496 30.48 -2.60 -0.84
N GLY A 497 30.30 -2.76 -2.16
CA GLY A 497 31.41 -2.83 -3.10
C GLY A 497 32.29 -4.10 -2.95
N HIS A 498 31.87 -5.06 -2.11
CA HIS A 498 32.58 -6.31 -1.90
C HIS A 498 31.97 -7.44 -2.71
N TRP A 499 32.83 -8.30 -3.21
CA TRP A 499 32.50 -9.48 -4.01
C TRP A 499 32.76 -10.74 -3.19
N GLN A 500 31.82 -11.70 -3.21
CA GLN A 500 31.94 -12.92 -2.43
C GLN A 500 32.51 -14.11 -3.26
N GLY A 501 32.81 -13.90 -4.55
CA GLY A 501 33.21 -14.96 -5.44
C GLY A 501 32.10 -16.00 -5.64
N THR A 502 32.47 -17.27 -5.49
CA THR A 502 31.55 -18.38 -5.71
C THR A 502 30.61 -18.59 -4.52
N VAL A 503 29.29 -18.47 -4.72
CA VAL A 503 28.27 -18.63 -3.67
C VAL A 503 27.13 -19.53 -4.14
N LEU A 504 26.46 -20.22 -3.21
CA LEU A 504 25.26 -20.98 -3.52
C LEU A 504 24.04 -20.04 -3.62
N ALA A 505 23.09 -20.36 -4.48
CA ALA A 505 21.91 -19.54 -4.77
C ALA A 505 21.11 -19.19 -3.50
N TRP A 506 20.94 -20.13 -2.55
CA TRP A 506 20.29 -19.83 -1.28
C TRP A 506 21.00 -18.72 -0.49
N ARG A 507 22.35 -18.76 -0.46
CA ARG A 507 23.18 -17.78 0.25
C ARG A 507 23.16 -16.44 -0.46
N ALA A 508 23.21 -16.44 -1.80
CA ALA A 508 23.08 -15.24 -2.61
C ALA A 508 21.75 -14.51 -2.32
N LEU A 509 20.64 -15.24 -2.21
CA LEU A 509 19.35 -14.66 -1.85
C LEU A 509 19.33 -14.18 -0.38
N ALA A 510 19.81 -14.99 0.56
CA ALA A 510 19.84 -14.66 1.99
C ALA A 510 20.71 -13.44 2.29
N ARG A 511 21.84 -13.30 1.60
CA ARG A 511 22.76 -12.15 1.69
C ARG A 511 22.41 -11.00 0.76
N SER A 512 21.39 -11.19 -0.08
CA SER A 512 20.86 -10.14 -0.98
C SER A 512 21.85 -9.67 -2.06
N LEU A 513 22.74 -10.53 -2.53
CA LEU A 513 23.76 -10.19 -3.53
C LEU A 513 23.12 -9.76 -4.85
N ASN A 514 23.69 -8.76 -5.52
CA ASN A 514 23.11 -8.16 -6.71
C ASN A 514 23.46 -8.93 -7.98
N ILE A 515 24.75 -9.20 -8.20
CA ILE A 515 25.19 -9.88 -9.41
C ILE A 515 24.57 -11.27 -9.55
N PRO A 516 24.55 -12.12 -8.51
CA PRO A 516 23.87 -13.41 -8.60
C PRO A 516 22.39 -13.29 -8.96
N ALA A 517 21.67 -12.26 -8.47
CA ALA A 517 20.26 -12.07 -8.83
C ALA A 517 20.10 -11.71 -10.31
N ILE A 518 20.99 -10.90 -10.88
CA ILE A 518 20.97 -10.58 -12.31
C ILE A 518 21.29 -11.81 -13.14
N LYS A 519 22.29 -12.63 -12.74
CA LYS A 519 22.58 -13.90 -13.39
C LYS A 519 21.39 -14.87 -13.36
N VAL A 520 20.63 -14.89 -12.26
CA VAL A 520 19.39 -15.67 -12.18
C VAL A 520 18.37 -15.17 -13.20
N LEU A 521 18.17 -13.86 -13.34
CA LEU A 521 17.27 -13.29 -14.35
C LEU A 521 17.74 -13.64 -15.77
N ASP A 522 19.04 -13.50 -16.04
CA ASP A 522 19.63 -13.82 -17.32
C ASP A 522 19.44 -15.30 -17.69
N THR A 523 19.57 -16.19 -16.70
CA THR A 523 19.38 -17.64 -16.89
C THR A 523 17.94 -18.03 -17.19
N ILE A 524 16.95 -17.44 -16.51
CA ILE A 524 15.53 -17.83 -16.67
C ILE A 524 14.79 -16.98 -17.69
N GLY A 525 15.35 -15.83 -18.09
CA GLY A 525 14.74 -14.87 -18.99
C GLY A 525 13.70 -13.95 -18.34
N PHE A 526 13.41 -12.85 -19.03
CA PHE A 526 12.47 -11.83 -18.56
C PHE A 526 11.02 -12.35 -18.47
N ASP A 527 10.59 -13.18 -19.41
CA ASP A 527 9.20 -13.66 -19.46
C ASP A 527 8.83 -14.50 -18.24
N ALA A 528 9.70 -15.43 -17.85
CA ALA A 528 9.48 -16.26 -16.66
C ALA A 528 9.47 -15.41 -15.38
N ALA A 529 10.37 -14.44 -15.28
CA ALA A 529 10.47 -13.53 -14.14
C ALA A 529 9.25 -12.60 -14.03
N ILE A 530 8.82 -11.99 -15.14
CA ILE A 530 7.68 -11.06 -15.20
C ILE A 530 6.38 -11.80 -14.92
N THR A 531 6.12 -12.91 -15.62
CA THR A 531 4.89 -13.70 -15.43
C THR A 531 4.73 -14.13 -13.97
N ARG A 532 5.80 -14.63 -13.34
CA ARG A 532 5.76 -15.03 -11.94
C ARG A 532 5.54 -13.85 -11.00
N SER A 533 6.24 -12.75 -11.23
CA SER A 533 6.16 -11.58 -10.36
C SER A 533 4.80 -10.91 -10.46
N ALA A 534 4.24 -10.76 -11.66
CA ALA A 534 2.89 -10.25 -11.88
C ALA A 534 1.84 -11.10 -11.16
N ALA A 535 1.92 -12.44 -11.29
CA ALA A 535 1.02 -13.37 -10.62
C ALA A 535 1.08 -13.24 -9.08
N LEU A 536 2.28 -13.16 -8.49
CA LEU A 536 2.47 -13.02 -7.05
C LEU A 536 1.99 -11.65 -6.53
N LEU A 537 2.20 -10.57 -7.28
CA LEU A 537 1.74 -9.22 -6.93
C LEU A 537 0.22 -9.04 -7.18
N GLY A 538 -0.37 -9.95 -7.94
CA GLY A 538 -1.79 -9.92 -8.30
C GLY A 538 -2.10 -8.93 -9.42
N ILE A 539 -1.12 -8.60 -10.27
CA ILE A 539 -1.28 -7.76 -11.46
C ILE A 539 -1.69 -8.69 -12.60
N THR A 540 -2.86 -8.46 -13.17
CA THR A 540 -3.45 -9.33 -14.22
C THR A 540 -3.67 -8.60 -15.54
N ASP A 541 -3.75 -7.27 -15.50
CA ASP A 541 -3.91 -6.46 -16.70
C ASP A 541 -2.58 -6.37 -17.46
N GLN A 542 -2.62 -6.65 -18.77
CA GLN A 542 -1.40 -6.69 -19.60
C GLN A 542 -0.75 -5.30 -19.73
N ASP A 543 -1.55 -4.25 -19.85
CA ASP A 543 -1.05 -2.89 -19.95
C ASP A 543 -0.39 -2.44 -18.65
N GLU A 544 -0.91 -2.90 -17.49
CA GLU A 544 -0.27 -2.65 -16.19
C GLU A 544 1.02 -3.46 -16.04
N ILE A 545 1.05 -4.72 -16.52
CA ILE A 545 2.27 -5.55 -16.53
C ILE A 545 3.36 -4.87 -17.35
N ASP A 546 3.06 -4.43 -18.56
CA ASP A 546 4.04 -3.82 -19.48
C ASP A 546 4.58 -2.49 -18.93
N ARG A 547 3.74 -1.71 -18.24
CA ARG A 547 4.16 -0.47 -17.56
C ARG A 547 4.97 -0.71 -16.31
N THR A 548 4.67 -1.78 -15.55
CA THR A 548 5.29 -2.06 -14.25
C THR A 548 6.63 -2.76 -14.39
N PHE A 549 6.80 -3.65 -15.38
CA PHE A 549 7.96 -4.52 -15.50
C PHE A 549 8.83 -4.17 -16.71
N PRO A 550 9.86 -3.34 -16.55
CA PRO A 550 10.79 -3.03 -17.64
C PRO A 550 11.61 -4.27 -18.00
N ARG A 551 11.81 -4.54 -19.30
CA ARG A 551 12.66 -5.63 -19.80
C ARG A 551 14.14 -5.21 -19.79
N LEU A 552 14.63 -4.87 -18.61
CA LEU A 552 15.99 -4.44 -18.34
C LEU A 552 16.57 -5.18 -17.13
N TYR A 553 17.87 -5.40 -17.10
CA TYR A 553 18.53 -6.12 -15.98
C TYR A 553 18.26 -5.56 -14.57
N PRO A 554 18.10 -4.23 -14.38
CA PRO A 554 17.69 -3.68 -13.09
C PRO A 554 16.38 -4.27 -12.51
N LEU A 555 15.54 -4.91 -13.33
CA LEU A 555 14.38 -5.68 -12.88
C LEU A 555 14.74 -6.71 -11.80
N ALA A 556 15.87 -7.39 -11.95
CA ALA A 556 16.35 -8.37 -10.96
C ALA A 556 16.57 -7.76 -9.57
N LEU A 557 16.79 -6.46 -9.53
CA LEU A 557 17.02 -5.68 -8.31
C LEU A 557 15.75 -4.96 -7.81
N GLY A 558 14.60 -5.20 -8.48
CA GLY A 558 13.32 -4.63 -8.08
C GLY A 558 13.15 -3.16 -8.48
N VAL A 559 13.66 -2.75 -9.63
CA VAL A 559 13.40 -1.42 -10.20
C VAL A 559 12.02 -1.43 -10.87
N ILE A 560 11.00 -1.49 -10.02
CA ILE A 560 9.58 -1.43 -10.37
C ILE A 560 8.87 -0.54 -9.35
N SER A 561 7.62 -0.14 -9.62
CA SER A 561 6.83 0.70 -8.72
C SER A 561 5.56 -0.04 -8.30
N VAL A 562 5.44 -0.38 -7.01
CA VAL A 562 4.33 -1.18 -6.47
C VAL A 562 3.87 -0.66 -5.12
N ALA A 563 2.63 -0.98 -4.76
CA ALA A 563 2.12 -0.65 -3.43
C ALA A 563 2.62 -1.64 -2.36
N PRO A 564 2.88 -1.19 -1.13
CA PRO A 564 3.29 -2.07 -0.03
C PRO A 564 2.35 -3.25 0.23
N VAL A 565 1.06 -3.07 0.07
CA VAL A 565 0.08 -4.16 0.17
C VAL A 565 0.28 -5.25 -0.87
N GLN A 566 0.70 -4.91 -2.10
CA GLN A 566 0.98 -5.89 -3.15
C GLN A 566 2.20 -6.76 -2.78
N MET A 567 3.23 -6.14 -2.21
CA MET A 567 4.39 -6.88 -1.70
C MET A 567 4.03 -7.77 -0.50
N ALA A 568 3.19 -7.28 0.43
CA ALA A 568 2.69 -8.09 1.54
C ALA A 568 1.89 -9.31 1.04
N LYS A 569 1.02 -9.13 0.03
CA LYS A 569 0.30 -10.23 -0.65
C LYS A 569 1.26 -11.28 -1.22
N ALA A 570 2.28 -10.83 -1.95
CA ALA A 570 3.24 -11.74 -2.59
C ALA A 570 3.96 -12.62 -1.55
N PHE A 571 4.35 -12.05 -0.41
CA PHE A 571 4.98 -12.80 0.67
C PHE A 571 3.99 -13.69 1.44
N ALA A 572 2.75 -13.23 1.63
CA ALA A 572 1.70 -14.03 2.25
C ALA A 572 1.36 -15.29 1.42
N ILE A 573 1.49 -15.24 0.09
CA ILE A 573 1.34 -16.41 -0.78
C ILE A 573 2.38 -17.50 -0.44
N PHE A 574 3.64 -17.13 -0.15
CA PHE A 574 4.65 -18.10 0.29
C PHE A 574 4.26 -18.74 1.62
N ALA A 575 3.75 -17.95 2.57
CA ALA A 575 3.29 -18.44 3.86
C ALA A 575 2.04 -19.33 3.76
N ASN A 576 1.18 -19.06 2.78
CA ASN A 576 -0.11 -19.72 2.55
C ASN A 576 -0.04 -20.84 1.50
N GLN A 577 1.05 -21.63 1.50
CA GLN A 577 1.22 -22.78 0.63
C GLN A 577 1.04 -22.46 -0.88
N GLY A 578 1.39 -21.27 -1.28
CA GLY A 578 1.27 -20.82 -2.67
C GLY A 578 -0.13 -20.38 -3.11
N ARG A 579 -1.08 -20.35 -2.20
CA ARG A 579 -2.45 -19.89 -2.48
C ARG A 579 -2.55 -18.37 -2.37
N ARG A 580 -3.35 -17.79 -3.25
CA ARG A 580 -3.65 -16.35 -3.27
C ARG A 580 -4.20 -15.87 -1.91
N VAL A 581 -3.76 -14.70 -1.50
CA VAL A 581 -4.23 -13.99 -0.32
C VAL A 581 -4.80 -12.66 -0.78
N ASP A 582 -6.09 -12.44 -0.55
CA ASP A 582 -6.79 -11.21 -0.91
C ASP A 582 -7.02 -10.39 0.36
N PRO A 583 -6.43 -9.18 0.48
CA PRO A 583 -6.58 -8.34 1.67
C PRO A 583 -8.03 -7.87 1.84
N ILE A 584 -8.52 -7.93 3.07
CA ILE A 584 -9.86 -7.46 3.43
C ILE A 584 -9.81 -6.74 4.78
N ALA A 585 -10.53 -5.61 4.90
CA ALA A 585 -10.62 -4.80 6.11
C ALA A 585 -12.03 -4.81 6.73
N ILE A 586 -13.08 -4.92 5.91
CA ILE A 586 -14.47 -4.90 6.34
C ILE A 586 -15.03 -6.32 6.22
N ARG A 587 -15.53 -6.86 7.34
CA ARG A 587 -16.18 -8.17 7.37
C ARG A 587 -17.64 -8.06 7.01
N THR A 588 -18.38 -7.34 7.83
CA THR A 588 -19.83 -7.13 7.66
C THR A 588 -20.20 -5.70 8.06
N VAL A 589 -21.29 -5.20 7.49
CA VAL A 589 -21.93 -3.96 7.89
C VAL A 589 -23.36 -4.29 8.25
N GLU A 590 -23.75 -3.93 9.46
CA GLU A 590 -25.10 -4.09 9.99
C GLU A 590 -25.79 -2.73 10.07
N ASN A 591 -27.09 -2.71 9.87
CA ASN A 591 -27.89 -1.53 10.16
C ASN A 591 -28.22 -1.46 11.67
N ARG A 592 -28.83 -0.37 12.11
CA ARG A 592 -29.24 -0.14 13.52
C ARG A 592 -30.11 -1.24 14.12
N ASN A 593 -30.74 -2.07 13.30
CA ASN A 593 -31.61 -3.18 13.72
C ASN A 593 -30.85 -4.52 13.80
N GLY A 594 -29.53 -4.53 13.58
CA GLY A 594 -28.70 -5.73 13.56
C GLY A 594 -28.87 -6.57 12.29
N THR A 595 -29.47 -6.02 11.24
CA THR A 595 -29.57 -6.72 9.95
C THR A 595 -28.32 -6.44 9.13
N ILE A 596 -27.67 -7.48 8.62
CA ILE A 596 -26.52 -7.35 7.72
C ILE A 596 -26.99 -6.74 6.40
N VAL A 597 -26.49 -5.56 6.09
CA VAL A 597 -26.76 -4.84 4.83
C VAL A 597 -25.66 -5.07 3.80
N MET A 598 -24.43 -5.34 4.25
CA MET A 598 -23.31 -5.71 3.38
C MET A 598 -22.46 -6.80 4.04
N ASP A 599 -21.99 -7.74 3.25
CA ASP A 599 -21.12 -8.83 3.70
C ASP A 599 -19.95 -9.05 2.74
N PRO A 600 -18.98 -8.10 2.72
CA PRO A 600 -17.82 -8.19 1.84
C PRO A 600 -16.99 -9.45 2.06
N GLU A 601 -16.93 -9.96 3.29
CA GLU A 601 -16.21 -11.19 3.59
C GLU A 601 -16.85 -12.39 2.90
N ARG A 602 -18.16 -12.57 3.00
CA ARG A 602 -18.88 -13.65 2.33
C ARG A 602 -18.71 -13.57 0.82
N ASP A 603 -18.81 -12.39 0.25
CA ASP A 603 -18.69 -12.18 -1.18
C ASP A 603 -17.27 -12.52 -1.67
N LEU A 604 -16.24 -12.11 -0.92
CA LEU A 604 -14.86 -12.51 -1.18
C LEU A 604 -14.69 -14.03 -1.11
N ARG A 605 -15.25 -14.70 -0.08
CA ARG A 605 -15.16 -16.16 0.05
C ARG A 605 -15.89 -16.89 -1.07
N LEU A 606 -17.01 -16.36 -1.55
CA LEU A 606 -17.73 -16.90 -2.69
C LEU A 606 -16.92 -16.77 -3.98
N ASP A 607 -16.30 -15.61 -4.20
CA ASP A 607 -15.42 -15.39 -5.35
C ASP A 607 -14.19 -16.32 -5.30
N GLN A 608 -13.55 -16.47 -4.16
CA GLN A 608 -12.43 -17.41 -3.98
C GLN A 608 -12.84 -18.86 -4.27
N ARG A 609 -14.05 -19.27 -3.88
CA ARG A 609 -14.60 -20.60 -4.23
C ARG A 609 -14.85 -20.74 -5.74
N ARG A 610 -15.37 -19.70 -6.39
CA ARG A 610 -15.58 -19.69 -7.85
C ARG A 610 -14.28 -19.82 -8.61
N ARG A 611 -13.22 -19.17 -8.17
CA ARG A 611 -11.87 -19.27 -8.76
C ARG A 611 -11.25 -20.66 -8.61
N GLY A 612 -11.62 -21.42 -7.60
CA GLY A 612 -11.18 -22.81 -7.43
C GLY A 612 -9.66 -22.97 -7.52
N ASN A 613 -9.19 -23.70 -8.55
CA ASN A 613 -7.77 -23.95 -8.78
C ASN A 613 -6.97 -22.69 -9.15
N ALA A 614 -7.61 -21.64 -9.67
CA ALA A 614 -6.92 -20.37 -9.94
C ALA A 614 -6.47 -19.62 -8.67
N MET A 615 -6.94 -20.07 -7.49
CA MET A 615 -6.40 -19.60 -6.22
C MET A 615 -4.96 -20.10 -5.94
N GLN A 616 -4.49 -21.13 -6.63
CA GLN A 616 -3.12 -21.64 -6.52
C GLN A 616 -2.21 -20.87 -7.47
N VAL A 617 -1.49 -19.87 -6.97
CA VAL A 617 -0.59 -19.01 -7.76
C VAL A 617 0.72 -19.71 -8.06
N ILE A 618 1.28 -20.42 -7.05
CA ILE A 618 2.51 -21.21 -7.18
C ILE A 618 2.31 -22.55 -6.48
N SER A 619 3.08 -23.57 -6.88
CA SER A 619 2.95 -24.87 -6.25
C SER A 619 3.29 -24.81 -4.74
N PRO A 620 2.64 -25.62 -3.89
CA PRO A 620 2.97 -25.70 -2.47
C PRO A 620 4.45 -26.04 -2.23
N GLN A 621 5.04 -26.82 -3.12
CA GLN A 621 6.44 -27.18 -3.07
C GLN A 621 7.35 -25.97 -3.29
N ASN A 622 7.05 -25.13 -4.29
CA ASN A 622 7.80 -23.89 -4.54
C ASN A 622 7.64 -22.91 -3.37
N ALA A 623 6.43 -22.74 -2.85
CA ALA A 623 6.16 -21.89 -1.69
C ALA A 623 6.95 -22.31 -0.45
N TYR A 624 6.97 -23.62 -0.14
CA TYR A 624 7.73 -24.13 1.00
C TYR A 624 9.25 -24.03 0.77
N LEU A 625 9.71 -24.30 -0.45
CA LEU A 625 11.11 -24.15 -0.83
C LEU A 625 11.57 -22.71 -0.61
N MET A 626 10.80 -21.73 -1.12
CA MET A 626 11.07 -20.32 -0.91
C MET A 626 11.06 -19.94 0.56
N THR A 627 10.07 -20.39 1.33
CA THR A 627 9.97 -20.17 2.77
C THR A 627 11.22 -20.68 3.47
N SER A 628 11.70 -21.89 3.14
CA SER A 628 12.90 -22.49 3.74
C SER A 628 14.18 -21.69 3.47
N VAL A 629 14.29 -21.10 2.29
CA VAL A 629 15.41 -20.21 1.95
C VAL A 629 15.28 -18.87 2.66
N LEU A 630 14.06 -18.30 2.72
CA LEU A 630 13.80 -17.02 3.39
C LEU A 630 13.95 -17.12 4.93
N GLN A 631 13.82 -18.28 5.54
CA GLN A 631 14.17 -18.50 6.94
C GLN A 631 15.67 -18.28 7.20
N LYS A 632 16.53 -18.54 6.21
CA LYS A 632 17.97 -18.30 6.35
C LYS A 632 18.33 -16.82 6.42
N THR A 633 17.47 -15.91 5.91
CA THR A 633 17.67 -14.46 6.07
C THR A 633 17.55 -14.00 7.53
N ILE A 634 16.71 -14.71 8.32
CA ILE A 634 16.49 -14.44 9.75
C ILE A 634 17.66 -14.88 10.60
N THR A 635 18.30 -16.02 10.23
CA THR A 635 19.32 -16.65 11.09
C THR A 635 20.75 -16.29 10.66
N ALA A 636 21.01 -16.10 9.38
CA ALA A 636 22.35 -15.90 8.83
C ALA A 636 22.42 -14.90 7.66
N GLY A 637 21.34 -14.18 7.39
CA GLY A 637 21.23 -13.22 6.29
C GLY A 637 20.98 -11.80 6.75
N THR A 638 20.39 -10.98 5.89
CA THR A 638 20.21 -9.53 6.10
C THR A 638 19.31 -9.14 7.27
N LEU A 639 18.50 -10.06 7.80
CA LEU A 639 17.65 -9.84 8.98
C LEU A 639 18.24 -10.39 10.28
N ALA A 640 19.41 -11.01 10.24
CA ALA A 640 19.99 -11.66 11.43
C ALA A 640 20.18 -10.67 12.59
N ASN A 641 20.72 -9.50 12.33
CA ASN A 641 20.93 -8.48 13.36
C ASN A 641 19.61 -7.94 13.94
N ALA A 642 18.65 -7.61 13.09
CA ALA A 642 17.35 -7.10 13.53
C ALA A 642 16.55 -8.12 14.36
N SER A 643 16.65 -9.40 14.03
CA SER A 643 15.98 -10.53 14.69
C SER A 643 16.79 -11.15 15.83
N GLY A 644 18.04 -10.69 16.08
CA GLY A 644 18.97 -11.37 16.98
C GLY A 644 19.22 -12.82 16.58
N SER A 645 19.43 -13.05 15.27
CA SER A 645 19.53 -14.39 14.67
C SER A 645 18.36 -15.31 15.00
N GLY A 646 17.16 -14.72 15.13
CA GLY A 646 15.92 -15.42 15.47
C GLY A 646 15.62 -15.50 16.98
N SER A 647 16.53 -15.08 17.85
CA SER A 647 16.31 -15.14 19.31
C SER A 647 15.15 -14.26 19.78
N LYS A 648 14.84 -13.16 19.10
CA LYS A 648 13.67 -12.32 19.38
C LYS A 648 12.35 -13.09 19.29
N PHE A 649 12.27 -14.15 18.50
CA PHE A 649 11.06 -14.94 18.28
C PHE A 649 10.99 -16.19 19.15
N ARG A 650 11.72 -16.17 20.27
CA ARG A 650 11.66 -17.22 21.30
C ARG A 650 10.63 -16.84 22.35
N PHE A 651 9.60 -17.67 22.48
CA PHE A 651 8.45 -17.46 23.37
C PHE A 651 8.35 -18.57 24.41
N LYS A 652 7.70 -18.27 25.52
CA LYS A 652 7.40 -19.25 26.56
C LYS A 652 5.96 -19.72 26.38
N ASN A 653 5.75 -21.00 26.21
CA ASN A 653 4.42 -21.58 26.14
C ASN A 653 3.73 -21.48 27.51
N LYS A 654 2.61 -20.76 27.56
CA LYS A 654 1.85 -20.50 28.80
C LYS A 654 1.30 -21.77 29.46
N LYS A 655 1.02 -22.84 28.66
CA LYS A 655 0.43 -24.09 29.17
C LYS A 655 1.44 -25.03 29.83
N ASN A 656 2.64 -25.14 29.27
CA ASN A 656 3.63 -26.13 29.73
C ASN A 656 4.95 -25.51 30.19
N GLY A 657 5.08 -24.16 30.14
CA GLY A 657 6.28 -23.44 30.58
C GLY A 657 7.53 -23.61 29.70
N LYS A 658 7.46 -24.43 28.64
CA LYS A 658 8.60 -24.68 27.75
C LYS A 658 8.77 -23.55 26.75
N TYR A 659 10.03 -23.27 26.41
CA TYR A 659 10.35 -22.31 25.35
C TYR A 659 10.25 -22.95 23.97
N PHE A 660 9.76 -22.17 23.02
CA PHE A 660 9.77 -22.51 21.59
C PHE A 660 10.19 -21.29 20.79
N SER A 661 10.71 -21.50 19.58
CA SER A 661 10.98 -20.44 18.62
C SER A 661 9.92 -20.48 17.53
N MET A 662 9.20 -19.37 17.34
CA MET A 662 8.26 -19.25 16.23
C MET A 662 9.06 -19.13 14.92
N PRO A 663 8.81 -19.98 13.92
CA PRO A 663 9.52 -19.88 12.66
C PRO A 663 9.14 -18.60 11.91
N MET A 664 10.15 -17.87 11.46
CA MET A 664 10.02 -16.63 10.71
C MET A 664 10.82 -16.70 9.42
N ALA A 665 10.28 -16.09 8.38
CA ALA A 665 10.95 -15.93 7.10
C ALA A 665 10.78 -14.48 6.62
N GLY A 666 11.70 -13.97 5.82
CA GLY A 666 11.57 -12.58 5.36
C GLY A 666 12.66 -12.13 4.42
N LYS A 667 12.62 -10.88 4.01
CA LYS A 667 13.61 -10.27 3.12
C LYS A 667 13.64 -8.76 3.33
N THR A 668 14.86 -8.20 3.32
CA THR A 668 15.09 -6.75 3.29
C THR A 668 15.18 -6.25 1.86
N GLY A 669 14.77 -4.99 1.66
CA GLY A 669 14.96 -4.24 0.43
C GLY A 669 15.63 -2.91 0.74
N THR A 670 16.56 -2.52 -0.11
CA THR A 670 17.15 -1.19 -0.13
C THR A 670 17.36 -0.84 -1.59
N THR A 671 16.90 0.32 -2.00
CA THR A 671 17.08 0.79 -3.38
C THR A 671 18.44 1.42 -3.57
N GLN A 672 18.87 1.54 -4.83
CA GLN A 672 20.03 2.35 -5.16
C GLN A 672 19.82 3.77 -4.64
N ASN A 673 20.86 4.44 -4.20
CA ASN A 673 20.83 5.75 -3.52
C ASN A 673 20.10 5.75 -2.17
N TRP A 674 19.81 4.57 -1.57
CA TRP A 674 19.14 4.48 -0.27
C TRP A 674 17.83 5.30 -0.19
N SER A 675 17.05 5.35 -1.28
CA SER A 675 15.79 6.10 -1.30
C SER A 675 14.67 5.39 -0.55
N ASP A 676 14.70 4.06 -0.56
CA ASP A 676 13.68 3.21 0.06
C ASP A 676 14.31 2.14 0.95
N ALA A 677 13.76 1.98 2.14
CA ALA A 677 14.15 0.94 3.08
C ALA A 677 12.96 0.02 3.37
N TRP A 678 13.10 -1.28 3.07
CA TRP A 678 12.04 -2.27 3.19
C TRP A 678 12.43 -3.43 4.09
N THR A 679 11.44 -3.94 4.80
CA THR A 679 11.48 -5.28 5.38
C THR A 679 10.11 -5.92 5.26
N ILE A 680 10.07 -7.09 4.64
CA ILE A 680 8.85 -7.90 4.54
C ILE A 680 9.17 -9.27 5.08
N GLY A 681 8.36 -9.74 6.00
CA GLY A 681 8.55 -11.05 6.56
C GLY A 681 7.27 -11.64 7.13
N PHE A 682 7.29 -12.93 7.35
CA PHE A 682 6.11 -13.70 7.71
C PHE A 682 6.42 -14.83 8.68
N SER A 683 5.42 -15.18 9.45
CA SER A 683 5.30 -16.39 10.25
C SER A 683 4.26 -17.32 9.62
N PRO A 684 3.97 -18.49 10.21
CA PRO A 684 2.82 -19.31 9.80
C PRO A 684 1.44 -18.64 10.01
N TYR A 685 1.39 -17.51 10.72
CA TYR A 685 0.17 -16.78 11.03
C TYR A 685 0.02 -15.50 10.22
N TYR A 686 1.02 -14.64 10.25
CA TYR A 686 0.95 -13.26 9.77
C TYR A 686 2.09 -12.93 8.83
N THR A 687 1.81 -12.05 7.87
CA THR A 687 2.79 -11.38 7.01
C THR A 687 2.75 -9.89 7.25
N ALA A 688 3.89 -9.28 7.56
CA ALA A 688 4.01 -7.84 7.73
C ALA A 688 5.02 -7.25 6.75
N ALA A 689 4.64 -6.14 6.12
CA ALA A 689 5.51 -5.33 5.26
C ALA A 689 5.71 -3.96 5.91
N VAL A 690 6.98 -3.55 6.02
CA VAL A 690 7.42 -2.25 6.54
C VAL A 690 8.23 -1.54 5.48
N TRP A 691 7.92 -0.27 5.24
CA TRP A 691 8.63 0.60 4.32
C TRP A 691 8.91 1.96 4.95
N PHE A 692 10.06 2.55 4.60
CA PHE A 692 10.42 3.94 4.86
C PHE A 692 10.99 4.55 3.58
N GLY A 693 10.66 5.81 3.34
CA GLY A 693 11.12 6.57 2.18
C GLY A 693 10.55 7.97 2.16
N TYR A 694 10.70 8.62 1.02
CA TYR A 694 10.07 9.90 0.73
C TYR A 694 8.88 9.70 -0.20
N ASP A 695 7.84 10.50 -0.06
CA ASP A 695 6.66 10.44 -0.94
C ASP A 695 6.99 10.69 -2.40
N LYS A 696 7.97 11.54 -2.65
CA LYS A 696 8.54 11.72 -3.98
C LYS A 696 9.93 11.07 -4.01
N GLY A 697 10.09 10.05 -4.81
CA GLY A 697 11.32 9.27 -4.91
C GLY A 697 12.55 10.10 -5.33
N GLY A 698 13.74 9.51 -5.18
CA GLY A 698 15.01 10.07 -5.62
C GLY A 698 15.86 10.76 -4.54
N GLN A 699 15.33 10.94 -3.31
CA GLN A 699 16.10 11.45 -2.19
C GLN A 699 16.65 10.30 -1.35
N SER A 700 17.93 10.40 -0.94
CA SER A 700 18.57 9.40 -0.11
C SER A 700 18.17 9.53 1.35
N LEU A 701 17.84 8.40 1.98
CA LEU A 701 17.67 8.28 3.43
C LEU A 701 19.01 8.35 4.19
N GLY A 702 20.15 8.26 3.49
CA GLY A 702 21.48 8.14 4.05
C GLY A 702 21.94 6.69 4.23
N LEU A 703 23.26 6.51 4.32
CA LEU A 703 23.92 5.20 4.36
C LEU A 703 23.43 4.28 5.49
N ASP A 704 23.12 4.84 6.65
CA ASP A 704 22.70 4.08 7.84
C ASP A 704 21.22 3.69 7.85
N ASN A 705 20.42 4.16 6.88
CA ASN A 705 18.99 3.94 6.82
C ASN A 705 18.63 2.94 5.72
N THR A 706 18.94 1.68 5.99
CA THR A 706 18.69 0.57 5.06
C THR A 706 17.48 -0.27 5.47
N GLY A 707 17.09 -1.19 4.61
CA GLY A 707 16.07 -2.19 4.98
C GLY A 707 16.43 -2.99 6.23
N ALA A 708 17.72 -3.28 6.44
CA ALA A 708 18.20 -4.04 7.60
C ALA A 708 18.23 -3.20 8.89
N THR A 709 18.67 -1.93 8.79
CA THR A 709 18.96 -1.08 9.96
C THR A 709 17.81 -0.14 10.33
N LEU A 710 16.93 0.20 9.38
CA LEU A 710 15.78 1.06 9.62
C LEU A 710 14.45 0.28 9.63
N ALA A 711 14.16 -0.53 8.61
CA ALA A 711 12.89 -1.24 8.51
C ALA A 711 12.89 -2.61 9.22
N GLY A 712 14.05 -3.24 9.41
CA GLY A 712 14.18 -4.53 10.08
C GLY A 712 13.80 -4.54 11.55
N PRO A 713 14.32 -3.60 12.37
CA PRO A 713 14.02 -3.55 13.80
C PRO A 713 12.54 -3.35 14.12
N PRO A 714 11.81 -2.37 13.55
CA PRO A 714 10.37 -2.21 13.81
C PRO A 714 9.56 -3.41 13.33
N TRP A 715 9.93 -4.01 12.18
CA TRP A 715 9.30 -5.27 11.75
C TRP A 715 9.50 -6.38 12.78
N ALA A 716 10.73 -6.57 13.27
CA ALA A 716 11.02 -7.64 14.22
C ALA A 716 10.34 -7.42 15.58
N ASN A 717 10.29 -6.18 16.06
CA ASN A 717 9.60 -5.82 17.30
C ASN A 717 8.09 -6.02 17.18
N PHE A 718 7.50 -5.55 16.08
CA PHE A 718 6.09 -5.74 15.77
C PHE A 718 5.73 -7.24 15.71
N MET A 719 6.48 -8.02 14.91
CA MET A 719 6.24 -9.47 14.80
C MET A 719 6.41 -10.18 16.15
N ARG A 720 7.35 -9.73 16.99
CA ARG A 720 7.45 -10.23 18.36
C ARG A 720 6.18 -9.94 19.16
N ALA A 721 5.72 -8.68 19.16
CA ALA A 721 4.57 -8.24 19.94
C ALA A 721 3.30 -9.02 19.60
N ILE A 722 3.01 -9.22 18.31
CA ILE A 722 1.79 -9.90 17.88
C ILE A 722 1.82 -11.42 18.05
N HIS A 723 2.99 -12.02 18.37
CA HIS A 723 3.12 -13.46 18.57
C HIS A 723 3.29 -13.86 20.04
N GLU A 724 3.28 -12.92 20.98
CA GLU A 724 3.60 -13.20 22.38
C GLU A 724 2.66 -14.26 23.01
N ASP A 725 1.38 -14.22 22.61
CA ASP A 725 0.36 -15.14 23.12
C ASP A 725 -0.01 -16.27 22.16
N MET A 726 0.66 -16.34 21.00
CA MET A 726 0.33 -17.33 19.97
C MET A 726 0.94 -18.70 20.27
N PRO A 727 0.20 -19.79 20.03
CA PRO A 727 0.78 -21.13 20.15
C PRO A 727 1.83 -21.37 19.06
N TYR A 728 2.74 -22.33 19.32
CA TYR A 728 3.67 -22.77 18.28
C TYR A 728 2.92 -23.32 17.07
N LYS A 729 3.32 -22.89 15.90
CA LYS A 729 2.89 -23.39 14.59
C LYS A 729 4.08 -23.39 13.65
N ASP A 730 4.22 -24.43 12.84
CA ASP A 730 5.23 -24.47 11.80
C ASP A 730 4.62 -24.22 10.43
N PHE A 731 5.45 -23.91 9.46
CA PHE A 731 5.03 -23.85 8.06
C PHE A 731 4.64 -25.24 7.57
N ILE A 732 3.54 -25.32 6.86
CA ILE A 732 3.02 -26.60 6.36
C ILE A 732 3.91 -27.08 5.21
N ARG A 733 4.60 -28.20 5.44
CA ARG A 733 5.42 -28.85 4.44
C ARG A 733 4.55 -29.75 3.57
N PRO A 734 4.62 -29.65 2.23
CA PRO A 734 3.99 -30.63 1.34
C PRO A 734 4.50 -32.05 1.60
N GLU A 735 3.62 -33.03 1.56
CA GLU A 735 3.98 -34.43 1.81
C GLU A 735 4.85 -35.01 0.70
N THR A 736 4.66 -34.55 -0.52
CA THR A 736 5.36 -35.05 -1.72
C THR A 736 5.98 -33.90 -2.51
N GLY A 737 6.93 -34.23 -3.40
CA GLY A 737 7.52 -33.31 -4.35
C GLY A 737 8.68 -32.50 -3.80
N LEU A 738 9.14 -32.76 -2.56
CA LEU A 738 10.32 -32.13 -1.96
C LEU A 738 11.29 -33.20 -1.47
N THR A 739 12.56 -32.97 -1.73
CA THR A 739 13.69 -33.77 -1.24
C THR A 739 14.55 -32.92 -0.31
N TYR A 740 14.90 -33.43 0.86
CA TYR A 740 15.75 -32.76 1.85
C TYR A 740 17.07 -33.49 1.99
N ILE A 741 18.17 -32.86 1.58
CA ILE A 741 19.50 -33.46 1.58
C ILE A 741 20.55 -32.47 2.02
N SER A 742 21.67 -33.01 2.52
CA SER A 742 22.84 -32.22 2.87
C SER A 742 23.78 -32.11 1.68
N VAL A 743 24.21 -30.89 1.38
CA VAL A 743 25.14 -30.57 0.31
C VAL A 743 26.36 -29.86 0.84
N CYS A 744 27.45 -29.90 0.10
CA CYS A 744 28.65 -29.15 0.40
C CYS A 744 28.34 -27.63 0.31
N SER A 745 28.77 -26.86 1.29
CA SER A 745 28.52 -25.40 1.36
C SER A 745 29.25 -24.60 0.27
N LYS A 746 30.27 -25.17 -0.37
CA LYS A 746 31.04 -24.55 -1.46
C LYS A 746 30.57 -25.00 -2.84
N SER A 747 30.55 -26.33 -3.09
CA SER A 747 30.23 -26.85 -4.43
C SER A 747 28.72 -27.05 -4.70
N GLY A 748 27.88 -27.07 -3.67
CA GLY A 748 26.47 -27.40 -3.82
C GLY A 748 26.19 -28.86 -4.19
N MET A 749 27.20 -29.72 -4.32
CA MET A 749 27.10 -31.16 -4.61
C MET A 749 26.81 -31.93 -3.32
N LEU A 750 26.51 -33.26 -3.44
CA LEU A 750 26.31 -34.11 -2.28
C LEU A 750 27.54 -34.08 -1.36
N GLN A 751 27.29 -33.97 -0.06
CA GLN A 751 28.35 -33.94 0.92
C GLN A 751 29.19 -35.21 0.89
N THR A 752 30.47 -35.06 1.11
CA THR A 752 31.44 -36.14 1.34
C THR A 752 32.10 -35.97 2.70
N PRO A 753 32.78 -37.00 3.24
CA PRO A 753 33.54 -36.86 4.49
C PRO A 753 34.65 -35.80 4.41
N TYR A 754 35.03 -35.38 3.20
CA TYR A 754 36.09 -34.40 2.94
C TYR A 754 35.58 -32.94 2.97
N CYS A 755 34.28 -32.72 3.09
CA CYS A 755 33.66 -31.37 3.14
C CYS A 755 33.94 -30.67 4.48
N ASN A 756 35.20 -30.31 4.74
CA ASN A 756 35.68 -29.75 6.01
C ASN A 756 35.22 -28.30 6.25
N GLU A 757 34.94 -27.58 5.16
CA GLU A 757 34.47 -26.17 5.23
C GLU A 757 32.96 -26.04 5.48
N GLY A 758 32.30 -27.15 5.76
CA GLY A 758 30.90 -27.19 6.18
C GLY A 758 29.96 -27.76 5.14
N THR A 759 28.85 -28.21 5.65
CA THR A 759 27.72 -28.74 4.87
C THR A 759 26.44 -28.03 5.28
N ILE A 760 25.46 -27.99 4.37
CA ILE A 760 24.17 -27.43 4.62
C ILE A 760 23.08 -28.34 4.10
N ALA A 761 22.05 -28.54 4.92
CA ALA A 761 20.85 -29.27 4.51
C ALA A 761 19.85 -28.31 3.87
N LEU A 762 19.42 -28.63 2.66
CA LEU A 762 18.54 -27.83 1.84
C LEU A 762 17.38 -28.67 1.30
N TYR A 763 16.26 -28.01 1.06
CA TYR A 763 15.14 -28.57 0.31
C TYR A 763 15.35 -28.35 -1.19
N PHE A 764 14.86 -29.30 -1.99
CA PHE A 764 14.87 -29.27 -3.45
C PHE A 764 13.50 -29.71 -3.96
N LEU A 765 13.07 -29.20 -5.08
CA LEU A 765 12.00 -29.83 -5.84
C LEU A 765 12.46 -31.24 -6.26
N SER A 766 11.64 -32.24 -6.08
CA SER A 766 12.03 -33.64 -6.38
C SER A 766 12.52 -33.79 -7.83
N GLY A 767 13.67 -34.41 -7.99
CA GLY A 767 14.36 -34.55 -9.28
C GLY A 767 15.35 -33.43 -9.62
N THR A 768 15.42 -32.35 -8.80
CA THR A 768 16.39 -31.24 -9.01
C THR A 768 17.57 -31.28 -8.03
N GLN A 769 17.52 -32.20 -7.06
CA GLN A 769 18.60 -32.34 -6.09
C GLN A 769 19.90 -32.78 -6.77
N PRO A 770 21.10 -32.36 -6.28
CA PRO A 770 22.37 -32.84 -6.80
C PRO A 770 22.49 -34.35 -6.59
N THR A 771 23.01 -35.05 -7.62
CA THR A 771 23.24 -36.51 -7.63
C THR A 771 24.71 -36.86 -7.56
N LYS A 772 25.58 -35.89 -7.86
CA LYS A 772 27.04 -36.07 -7.88
C LYS A 772 27.62 -35.75 -6.49
N ALA A 773 28.54 -36.56 -6.02
CA ALA A 773 29.31 -36.29 -4.82
C ALA A 773 30.24 -35.08 -5.03
N CYS A 774 30.58 -34.41 -3.93
CA CYS A 774 31.47 -33.27 -3.96
C CYS A 774 32.86 -33.66 -4.44
N THR A 775 33.25 -33.09 -5.55
CA THR A 775 34.61 -33.27 -6.10
C THR A 775 35.55 -32.11 -5.75
N TYR A 776 35.00 -31.00 -5.26
CA TYR A 776 35.78 -29.81 -4.90
C TYR A 776 36.76 -30.08 -3.77
N HIS A 777 36.30 -30.62 -2.64
CA HIS A 777 37.13 -30.92 -1.49
C HIS A 777 38.03 -32.13 -1.75
N GLU A 778 37.52 -33.12 -2.48
CA GLU A 778 38.32 -34.29 -2.85
C GLU A 778 39.52 -33.89 -3.72
N ALA A 779 39.29 -33.08 -4.75
CA ALA A 779 40.38 -32.58 -5.60
C ALA A 779 41.34 -31.72 -4.78
N ASN A 780 40.87 -30.82 -3.92
CA ASN A 780 41.74 -30.00 -3.08
C ASN A 780 42.52 -30.84 -2.06
N ASN A 781 41.93 -31.87 -1.49
CA ASN A 781 42.60 -32.78 -0.58
C ASN A 781 43.72 -33.60 -1.28
N VAL A 782 43.45 -34.08 -2.49
CA VAL A 782 44.45 -34.76 -3.31
C VAL A 782 45.62 -33.81 -3.61
N LEU A 783 45.31 -32.58 -4.03
CA LEU A 783 46.34 -31.57 -4.29
C LEU A 783 47.11 -31.20 -3.01
N LEU A 784 46.41 -31.10 -1.88
CA LEU A 784 47.02 -30.82 -0.59
C LEU A 784 47.98 -31.96 -0.14
N GLU A 785 47.57 -33.20 -0.30
CA GLU A 785 48.43 -34.35 0.02
C GLU A 785 49.63 -34.44 -0.91
N ILE A 786 49.47 -34.14 -2.19
CA ILE A 786 50.58 -34.01 -3.13
C ILE A 786 51.55 -32.89 -2.68
N ALA A 787 50.96 -31.73 -2.29
CA ALA A 787 51.76 -30.62 -1.79
C ALA A 787 52.51 -30.98 -0.49
N LYS A 788 51.87 -31.65 0.46
CA LYS A 788 52.47 -32.13 1.71
C LYS A 788 53.58 -33.15 1.43
N ASP A 789 53.36 -34.08 0.51
CA ASP A 789 54.35 -35.06 0.15
C ASP A 789 55.60 -34.44 -0.54
N ARG A 790 55.36 -33.43 -1.38
CA ARG A 790 56.43 -32.65 -1.98
C ARG A 790 57.20 -31.86 -0.95
N LEU A 791 56.50 -31.22 0.01
CA LEU A 791 57.16 -30.54 1.13
C LEU A 791 58.00 -31.48 1.98
N ARG A 792 57.52 -32.69 2.25
CA ARG A 792 58.29 -33.72 2.98
C ARG A 792 59.50 -34.19 2.21
N LYS A 793 59.43 -34.29 0.89
CA LYS A 793 60.48 -34.70 0.02
C LYS A 793 61.49 -33.60 -0.34
N SER A 794 61.09 -32.31 -0.15
CA SER A 794 61.98 -31.18 -0.35
C SER A 794 63.00 -31.16 0.79
N ASN A 795 64.20 -31.53 0.51
CA ASN A 795 65.28 -31.17 1.40
C ASN A 795 65.41 -29.66 1.35
N TYR A 796 65.24 -29.01 2.43
CA TYR A 796 65.37 -27.55 2.57
C TYR A 796 66.72 -26.98 2.19
N SER A 797 67.60 -27.80 1.65
CA SER A 797 68.94 -27.48 1.17
C SER A 797 68.99 -26.72 -0.15
N THR A 798 67.83 -26.51 -0.82
CA THR A 798 67.82 -25.87 -2.13
C THR A 798 67.62 -24.32 -2.05
N GLY A 799 67.49 -23.76 -0.86
CA GLY A 799 67.26 -22.32 -0.66
C GLY A 799 65.86 -21.81 -1.12
N GLN A 800 64.99 -22.68 -1.64
CA GLN A 800 63.63 -22.37 -2.01
C GLN A 800 62.74 -22.54 -0.80
N THR A 801 61.81 -21.61 -0.64
CA THR A 801 60.75 -21.75 0.38
C THR A 801 59.79 -22.86 -0.01
N PRO A 802 59.14 -23.55 0.96
CA PRO A 802 58.16 -24.59 0.65
C PRO A 802 57.02 -24.09 -0.24
N VAL A 803 56.67 -22.80 -0.15
CA VAL A 803 55.62 -22.17 -0.94
C VAL A 803 56.05 -22.04 -2.41
N ASP A 804 57.30 -21.68 -2.66
CA ASP A 804 57.83 -21.53 -4.01
C ASP A 804 57.92 -22.89 -4.74
N ILE A 805 58.28 -23.93 -4.02
CA ILE A 805 58.32 -25.31 -4.56
C ILE A 805 56.90 -25.77 -4.95
N ILE A 806 55.92 -25.50 -4.14
CA ILE A 806 54.50 -25.85 -4.41
C ILE A 806 53.98 -25.07 -5.62
N LYS A 807 54.28 -23.80 -5.71
CA LYS A 807 53.82 -22.93 -6.82
C LYS A 807 54.45 -23.30 -8.16
N THR A 808 55.74 -23.73 -8.16
CA THR A 808 56.46 -24.01 -9.40
C THR A 808 56.22 -25.40 -9.96
N ASP A 809 55.94 -26.36 -9.07
CA ASP A 809 55.94 -27.77 -9.46
C ASP A 809 54.55 -28.40 -9.55
N VAL A 810 53.52 -27.74 -9.01
CA VAL A 810 52.16 -28.26 -8.95
C VAL A 810 51.19 -27.20 -9.41
N LEU A 811 50.42 -27.50 -10.44
CA LEU A 811 49.24 -26.72 -10.83
C LEU A 811 48.17 -26.89 -9.75
N LEU A 812 48.31 -26.14 -8.66
CA LEU A 812 47.34 -26.08 -7.59
C LEU A 812 46.31 -25.00 -7.88
N ASP A 813 45.16 -25.20 -7.36
CA ASP A 813 44.16 -24.13 -7.34
C ASP A 813 44.78 -22.89 -6.65
N PRO A 814 44.87 -21.74 -7.34
CA PRO A 814 45.48 -20.51 -6.80
C PRO A 814 44.93 -20.13 -5.43
N ARG A 815 43.66 -20.45 -5.15
CA ARG A 815 42.99 -20.16 -3.88
C ARG A 815 43.66 -20.85 -2.66
N ILE A 816 44.45 -21.89 -2.86
CA ILE A 816 45.19 -22.52 -1.77
C ILE A 816 46.34 -21.62 -1.26
N PHE A 817 46.82 -20.72 -2.12
CA PHE A 817 47.92 -19.81 -1.83
C PHE A 817 47.47 -18.38 -1.60
N GLU A 818 46.26 -18.02 -1.99
CA GLU A 818 45.70 -16.67 -1.89
C GLU A 818 44.95 -16.42 -0.59
N ASP A 819 44.63 -17.46 0.18
CA ASP A 819 44.03 -17.27 1.48
C ASP A 819 45.04 -16.63 2.45
N PRO A 820 44.80 -15.42 2.96
CA PRO A 820 45.67 -14.83 3.97
C PRO A 820 45.70 -15.76 5.18
N GLU A 821 46.92 -16.09 5.63
CA GLU A 821 47.09 -16.90 6.84
C GLU A 821 46.25 -16.35 8.00
N PRO A 822 45.38 -17.13 8.62
CA PRO A 822 44.55 -16.69 9.72
C PRO A 822 45.34 -16.20 10.94
N SER A 823 46.63 -16.56 11.01
CA SER A 823 47.51 -16.25 12.11
C SER A 823 48.04 -14.82 12.14
N LYS A 824 47.87 -14.03 11.08
CA LYS A 824 48.33 -12.63 11.06
C LYS A 824 47.28 -11.59 11.48
N ARG A 825 46.07 -12.01 11.65
CA ARG A 825 45.10 -11.16 12.36
C ARG A 825 45.41 -11.27 13.86
N ARG A 826 46.19 -10.34 14.41
CA ARG A 826 46.23 -10.08 15.84
C ARG A 826 44.78 -9.95 16.32
N ARG A 827 44.34 -10.96 17.06
CA ARG A 827 43.16 -10.88 17.89
C ARG A 827 43.39 -9.74 18.85
N THR A 828 42.94 -8.57 18.52
CA THR A 828 42.68 -7.53 19.51
C THR A 828 41.48 -8.05 20.29
N GLU A 829 41.74 -8.59 21.47
CA GLU A 829 40.73 -8.89 22.46
C GLU A 829 40.01 -7.56 22.77
N ASN A 830 38.71 -7.61 22.77
CA ASN A 830 37.75 -6.58 23.07
C ASN A 830 37.32 -5.64 21.93
N THR A 831 36.67 -6.19 20.93
CA THR A 831 35.53 -5.50 20.32
C THR A 831 34.50 -6.54 19.96
N SER A 832 33.35 -6.46 20.58
CA SER A 832 32.15 -7.22 20.27
C SER A 832 31.53 -6.72 18.96
N TYR A 833 32.29 -6.70 17.88
CA TYR A 833 31.76 -6.42 16.56
C TYR A 833 31.66 -7.74 15.82
N THR A 834 30.45 -8.07 15.50
CA THR A 834 30.13 -9.14 14.56
C THR A 834 30.80 -8.83 13.24
N ASP A 835 31.55 -9.79 12.69
CA ASP A 835 32.06 -9.76 11.32
C ASP A 835 30.88 -9.77 10.32
N ASP A 836 30.14 -8.66 10.25
CA ASP A 836 29.15 -8.44 9.21
C ASP A 836 29.85 -7.69 8.08
N PRO A 837 30.08 -8.31 6.94
CA PRO A 837 30.73 -7.67 5.80
C PRO A 837 29.95 -6.50 5.20
N PHE A 838 28.80 -6.17 5.77
CA PHE A 838 27.97 -5.05 5.36
C PHE A 838 28.17 -3.77 6.21
N ILE A 839 28.96 -3.84 7.30
CA ILE A 839 29.29 -2.66 8.10
C ILE A 839 30.76 -2.34 7.83
N THR A 840 31.01 -1.43 6.92
CA THR A 840 32.32 -0.79 6.74
C THR A 840 32.22 0.66 7.17
N ASP A 841 33.06 1.09 8.08
CA ASP A 841 33.15 2.45 8.61
C ASP A 841 33.75 3.47 7.63
N GLU A 842 34.08 3.07 6.39
CA GLU A 842 34.59 4.00 5.40
C GLU A 842 33.49 4.50 4.47
N PRO A 843 33.32 5.82 4.35
CA PRO A 843 32.36 6.39 3.42
C PRO A 843 32.87 6.13 1.98
N ILE A 844 32.16 5.27 1.28
CA ILE A 844 32.34 5.12 -0.18
C ILE A 844 31.82 6.39 -0.83
N ALA A 845 32.73 7.16 -1.43
CA ALA A 845 32.36 8.27 -2.27
C ALA A 845 31.36 7.80 -3.34
N PRO A 846 30.28 8.54 -3.60
CA PRO A 846 29.37 8.19 -4.66
C PRO A 846 30.12 8.18 -5.98
N SER A 847 30.29 7.00 -6.57
CA SER A 847 30.75 6.89 -7.95
C SER A 847 29.69 7.57 -8.82
N GLY A 848 30.12 8.59 -9.56
CA GLY A 848 29.27 9.45 -10.34
C GLY A 848 28.37 8.67 -11.31
N PHE A 849 27.11 8.67 -10.99
CA PHE A 849 26.01 8.26 -11.85
C PHE A 849 25.02 9.40 -12.11
N ASP A 850 25.43 10.66 -11.84
CA ASP A 850 24.56 11.82 -12.04
C ASP A 850 24.44 12.30 -13.49
N ASN A 851 24.97 11.57 -14.48
CA ASN A 851 25.01 12.04 -15.86
C ASN A 851 24.46 11.06 -16.91
N ILE A 852 23.28 10.46 -16.71
CA ILE A 852 22.63 9.69 -17.79
C ILE A 852 21.16 10.12 -18.00
N LEU A 853 20.77 11.31 -17.71
CA LEU A 853 19.42 11.76 -18.05
C LEU A 853 19.33 13.16 -18.68
N GLU A 854 20.42 13.73 -19.19
CA GLU A 854 20.35 14.91 -20.06
C GLU A 854 21.47 14.89 -21.06
N ALA A 855 21.22 14.39 -22.24
CA ALA A 855 22.01 14.65 -23.43
C ALA A 855 21.05 15.06 -24.55
N ASP A 856 20.89 16.34 -24.68
CA ASP A 856 20.37 16.99 -25.91
C ASP A 856 21.56 17.21 -26.83
N PRO A 857 21.54 16.75 -28.11
CA PRO A 857 22.66 16.88 -29.03
C PRO A 857 22.49 18.15 -29.91
N SER A 858 23.08 19.23 -29.53
CA SER A 858 23.43 20.27 -30.52
C SER A 858 24.45 21.25 -29.96
N LEU A 859 25.54 21.27 -30.62
CA LEU A 859 26.40 22.35 -31.00
C LEU A 859 27.88 22.17 -30.69
N SER A 860 28.52 22.06 -31.82
CA SER A 860 29.95 21.99 -32.11
C SER A 860 30.73 23.26 -31.79
N SER A 861 32.04 23.04 -31.65
CA SER A 861 33.18 23.86 -32.10
C SER A 861 33.81 24.84 -31.12
N GLY A 862 35.10 24.70 -31.00
CA GLY A 862 36.03 25.82 -30.84
C GLY A 862 37.08 25.68 -29.76
N GLU A 863 38.18 25.06 -30.10
CA GLU A 863 39.59 25.48 -30.01
C GLU A 863 40.15 26.24 -28.78
N ASP A 864 41.18 25.61 -28.25
CA ASP A 864 42.54 26.09 -27.96
C ASP A 864 42.93 26.72 -26.62
N ASN A 865 43.98 26.08 -26.14
CA ASN A 865 45.21 26.60 -25.56
C ASN A 865 45.35 26.98 -24.07
N SER A 866 46.15 26.14 -23.49
CA SER A 866 47.48 26.42 -22.85
C SER A 866 47.54 27.03 -21.43
N SER A 867 48.32 26.31 -20.72
CA SER A 867 49.45 26.60 -19.81
C SER A 867 49.16 26.52 -18.31
N ILE A 868 49.72 25.51 -17.70
CA ILE A 868 50.93 25.47 -16.84
C ILE A 868 50.97 26.61 -15.82
N GLU A 869 50.83 26.27 -14.50
CA GLU A 869 51.89 26.55 -13.54
C GLU A 869 51.64 25.88 -12.15
N GLN A 870 52.72 25.55 -11.55
CA GLN A 870 52.99 24.71 -10.42
C GLN A 870 52.73 25.42 -9.06
N SER A 871 52.54 24.54 -8.10
CA SER A 871 52.65 24.57 -6.62
C SER A 871 53.51 25.72 -5.99
N PRO A 872 53.45 26.01 -4.67
CA PRO A 872 53.95 25.04 -3.68
C PRO A 872 53.23 24.98 -2.33
N MET A 873 53.55 23.84 -1.63
CA MET A 873 53.41 23.53 -0.22
C MET A 873 53.72 24.67 0.77
N LEU A 874 53.10 24.62 1.94
CA LEU A 874 53.70 24.89 3.23
C LEU A 874 52.79 24.35 4.36
N THR A 875 53.22 23.35 5.08
CA THR A 875 53.06 23.06 6.51
C THR A 875 54.30 23.66 7.25
N PRO A 876 54.45 23.73 8.55
CA PRO A 876 53.60 23.47 9.71
C PRO A 876 53.72 24.52 10.85
N GLN A 877 53.10 24.38 11.95
CA GLN A 877 53.66 24.35 13.32
C GLN A 877 52.66 24.73 14.42
N GLN A 878 52.62 23.86 15.38
CA GLN A 878 52.31 23.83 16.77
C GLN A 878 52.50 25.12 17.60
N SER A 879 51.57 25.27 18.57
CA SER A 879 51.77 25.63 20.01
C SER A 879 50.39 25.98 20.57
N GLY A 880 49.83 25.41 21.65
CA GLY A 880 50.39 25.17 22.95
C GLY A 880 49.67 26.00 23.99
N GLN A 881 49.15 25.36 25.02
CA GLN A 881 48.79 25.92 26.36
C GLN A 881 47.33 26.23 26.65
N ASP A 882 46.71 25.33 27.37
CA ASP A 882 46.26 25.38 28.78
C ASP A 882 45.52 26.64 29.25
N PHE A 883 44.29 26.45 29.73
CA PHE A 883 43.86 26.97 31.04
C PHE A 883 42.48 26.35 31.43
N ILE A 884 42.50 25.60 32.53
CA ILE A 884 41.36 25.37 33.44
C ILE A 884 41.51 26.38 34.58
N PRO A 885 40.44 26.96 35.15
CA PRO A 885 39.94 26.47 36.44
C PRO A 885 38.40 26.51 36.66
N GLN A 886 37.90 25.47 37.25
CA GLN A 886 37.30 25.35 38.61
C GLN A 886 36.14 26.30 39.03
N GLN A 887 35.03 25.59 39.33
CA GLN A 887 34.19 25.63 40.56
C GLN A 887 33.38 26.87 40.98
N GLY A 888 32.14 26.54 41.39
CA GLY A 888 31.25 27.28 42.29
C GLY A 888 29.79 26.85 42.08
N GLN A 889 29.35 25.93 42.73
CA GLN A 889 28.54 25.66 43.96
C GLN A 889 27.34 26.61 44.21
N GLN A 890 26.18 25.95 44.34
CA GLN A 890 25.08 26.16 45.31
C GLN A 890 24.10 27.33 45.11
N ASN A 891 22.81 27.05 44.95
CA ASN A 891 21.82 27.00 46.04
C ASN A 891 20.39 26.89 45.49
N THR A 892 19.67 25.93 46.02
CA THR A 892 18.22 25.94 46.26
C THR A 892 17.91 26.86 47.46
N PRO A 893 16.69 27.41 47.72
CA PRO A 893 15.55 26.60 48.10
C PRO A 893 14.13 27.16 47.82
N ASN A 894 13.16 26.21 47.99
CA ASN A 894 11.84 26.31 48.62
C ASN A 894 10.91 27.50 48.38
N THR A 895 9.68 27.28 48.08
CA THR A 895 8.60 27.10 49.09
C THR A 895 7.24 26.86 48.42
N VAL A 896 6.53 25.88 48.96
CA VAL A 896 5.07 25.67 48.90
C VAL A 896 4.36 26.70 49.79
N PRO A 897 3.10 27.08 49.63
CA PRO A 897 2.19 26.80 50.72
C PRO A 897 0.87 26.09 50.28
N GLN A 898 0.50 25.17 51.16
CA GLN A 898 -0.84 24.68 51.45
C GLN A 898 -1.72 25.73 52.12
N SER A 899 -3.02 25.58 52.01
CA SER A 899 -4.05 25.72 53.07
C SER A 899 -5.35 25.20 52.51
N ASP A 900 -5.92 24.20 53.02
CA ASP A 900 -6.69 23.94 54.27
C ASP A 900 -8.20 23.95 54.03
N GLN A 901 -8.78 22.78 54.27
CA GLN A 901 -9.85 22.39 55.21
C GLN A 901 -11.28 22.88 54.85
N THR A 902 -12.35 22.13 54.91
CA THR A 902 -12.81 21.31 56.06
C THR A 902 -14.00 20.46 55.66
N SER A 903 -14.10 19.26 56.28
CA SER A 903 -15.21 18.61 56.98
C SER A 903 -16.49 18.29 56.24
N GLY A 904 -17.13 17.19 56.37
CA GLY A 904 -17.16 16.17 57.39
C GLY A 904 -18.43 15.31 57.21
N THR A 905 -18.37 14.18 57.88
CA THR A 905 -19.41 13.27 58.43
C THR A 905 -20.05 12.26 57.46
N GLN A 906 -19.67 10.98 57.60
CA GLN A 906 -20.21 9.87 58.41
C GLN A 906 -21.72 9.63 58.19
N GLU A 907 -22.05 8.41 57.79
CA GLU A 907 -22.49 7.24 58.53
C GLU A 907 -22.96 6.16 57.56
N THR A 908 -22.43 4.93 57.64
CA THR A 908 -22.97 3.63 58.07
C THR A 908 -24.30 3.24 57.45
N ASP A 909 -24.55 2.09 56.92
CA ASP A 909 -24.48 0.76 57.50
C ASP A 909 -24.94 -0.32 56.51
N SER A 910 -24.29 -1.45 56.60
CA SER A 910 -24.74 -2.87 56.58
C SER A 910 -25.60 -3.47 55.47
N THR A 911 -25.06 -4.60 55.02
CA THR A 911 -25.64 -5.94 54.96
C THR A 911 -26.68 -6.26 53.86
N GLN A 912 -26.36 -7.12 52.95
CA GLN A 912 -26.72 -8.55 52.94
C GLN A 912 -26.35 -9.23 51.61
N GLN A 913 -25.64 -10.31 51.74
CA GLN A 913 -25.51 -11.38 50.79
C GLN A 913 -26.84 -12.14 50.64
N GLN A 914 -27.16 -12.59 49.44
CA GLN A 914 -27.69 -13.96 49.22
C GLN A 914 -27.68 -14.29 47.71
N PRO A 915 -27.85 -15.58 47.30
CA PRO A 915 -26.88 -16.31 46.56
C PRO A 915 -27.39 -16.79 45.17
N ILE A 916 -26.45 -17.33 44.40
CA ILE A 916 -26.58 -17.94 43.08
C ILE A 916 -27.38 -19.24 43.17
N PRO A 917 -28.25 -19.60 42.20
CA PRO A 917 -28.63 -20.97 41.96
C PRO A 917 -27.79 -21.61 40.86
N GLN A 918 -27.15 -22.71 41.24
CA GLN A 918 -26.63 -23.73 40.34
C GLN A 918 -27.78 -24.46 39.66
N THR A 919 -27.67 -24.72 38.38
CA THR A 919 -28.45 -25.76 37.71
C THR A 919 -27.53 -26.67 36.89
N HIS A 920 -27.51 -27.87 37.35
CA HIS A 920 -27.24 -29.19 36.79
C HIS A 920 -26.69 -29.36 35.38
N LEU A 921 -25.54 -30.03 35.36
CA LEU A 921 -25.05 -30.86 34.26
C LEU A 921 -25.97 -32.07 34.09
N GLU A 922 -26.51 -32.27 32.91
CA GLU A 922 -26.94 -33.59 32.44
C GLU A 922 -26.00 -34.06 31.33
N THR A 923 -25.41 -35.19 31.60
CA THR A 923 -24.65 -36.03 30.67
C THR A 923 -25.62 -36.65 29.66
N ILE A 924 -25.33 -36.55 28.38
CA ILE A 924 -25.97 -37.34 27.34
C ILE A 924 -24.91 -38.20 26.64
N ASP A 925 -25.27 -39.46 26.63
CA ASP A 925 -24.65 -40.69 26.24
C ASP A 925 -24.30 -40.76 24.74
N GLU A 926 -23.26 -41.54 24.45
CA GLU A 926 -22.83 -41.93 23.12
C GLU A 926 -23.85 -42.84 22.44
N GLY A 927 -24.06 -42.63 21.16
CA GLY A 927 -24.48 -43.68 20.26
C GLY A 927 -25.69 -43.41 19.37
N THR A 928 -25.44 -42.91 18.19
CA THR A 928 -26.20 -43.35 16.98
C THR A 928 -25.43 -42.98 15.71
N PRO A 929 -25.32 -43.86 14.71
CA PRO A 929 -24.50 -43.66 13.53
C PRO A 929 -25.23 -42.92 12.41
N LEU A 930 -24.49 -42.10 11.67
CA LEU A 930 -24.91 -41.38 10.47
C LEU A 930 -25.15 -42.34 9.30
N PRO A 931 -26.17 -42.08 8.45
CA PRO A 931 -26.44 -42.87 7.26
C PRO A 931 -25.47 -42.64 6.13
N SER A 932 -25.03 -43.76 5.52
CA SER A 932 -24.17 -43.86 4.34
C SER A 932 -24.91 -43.50 3.08
N PHE A 933 -24.28 -42.67 2.20
CA PHE A 933 -24.73 -42.45 0.84
C PHE A 933 -24.20 -43.55 -0.09
N PRO A 934 -24.97 -43.99 -1.12
CA PRO A 934 -24.56 -45.03 -2.03
C PRO A 934 -23.56 -44.53 -3.11
N PRO A 935 -22.76 -45.43 -3.70
CA PRO A 935 -21.76 -45.13 -4.70
C PRO A 935 -22.41 -44.92 -6.09
N VAL A 936 -21.87 -43.92 -6.84
CA VAL A 936 -22.21 -43.71 -8.23
C VAL A 936 -21.28 -44.55 -9.09
N GLU A 937 -21.91 -45.38 -9.94
CA GLU A 937 -21.26 -46.26 -10.91
C GLU A 937 -20.59 -45.46 -12.04
N SER A 938 -19.45 -45.99 -12.47
CA SER A 938 -18.71 -45.61 -13.66
C SER A 938 -19.34 -46.19 -14.90
N GLU A 939 -19.69 -45.42 -15.87
CA GLU A 939 -19.86 -45.86 -17.25
C GLU A 939 -18.76 -45.28 -18.14
N SER A 940 -18.04 -46.21 -18.75
CA SER A 940 -17.11 -46.06 -19.87
C SER A 940 -17.84 -46.20 -21.20
N ALA A 941 -17.61 -45.30 -22.12
CA ALA A 941 -17.72 -45.61 -23.56
C ALA A 941 -16.99 -44.58 -24.42
N ASN A 942 -15.95 -45.03 -25.02
CA ASN A 942 -15.44 -45.07 -26.38
C ASN A 942 -15.79 -43.96 -27.41
N THR A 943 -14.65 -43.46 -27.92
CA THR A 943 -14.27 -43.18 -29.34
C THR A 943 -15.24 -42.50 -30.29
N GLU A 944 -14.84 -41.37 -30.83
CA GLU A 944 -14.35 -41.26 -32.20
C GLU A 944 -13.98 -39.81 -32.57
N SER A 945 -12.96 -39.77 -33.42
CA SER A 945 -12.33 -38.60 -34.02
C SER A 945 -13.24 -37.81 -34.96
N GLU A 946 -13.14 -36.47 -35.00
CA GLU A 946 -13.05 -35.75 -36.29
C GLU A 946 -12.55 -34.32 -36.07
N LYS A 947 -11.60 -33.95 -36.95
CA LYS A 947 -11.00 -32.63 -37.11
C LYS A 947 -12.03 -31.65 -37.66
N THR A 948 -12.02 -30.43 -37.21
CA THR A 948 -12.07 -29.23 -38.09
C THR A 948 -11.60 -27.98 -37.33
N GLU A 949 -10.73 -27.25 -37.95
CA GLU A 949 -10.30 -25.89 -37.66
C GLU A 949 -11.47 -24.93 -37.63
N GLN A 950 -11.46 -23.96 -36.71
CA GLN A 950 -11.62 -22.55 -37.02
C GLN A 950 -11.72 -21.70 -35.71
N ASP A 951 -10.82 -20.74 -35.65
CA ASP A 951 -10.97 -19.34 -35.23
C ASP A 951 -12.10 -19.01 -34.23
N GLY A 952 -11.72 -18.51 -33.05
CA GLY A 952 -12.65 -17.94 -32.10
C GLY A 952 -11.94 -17.20 -30.96
N THR A 953 -11.63 -15.95 -31.21
CA THR A 953 -11.32 -14.90 -30.26
C THR A 953 -12.06 -15.06 -28.92
N ILE A 954 -11.33 -15.29 -27.83
CA ILE A 954 -11.88 -15.17 -26.49
C ILE A 954 -11.55 -13.76 -25.98
N GLN A 955 -12.59 -12.94 -25.93
CA GLN A 955 -12.59 -11.63 -25.25
C GLN A 955 -12.55 -11.83 -23.74
N GLY A 956 -11.71 -11.03 -23.14
CA GLY A 956 -11.47 -10.98 -21.70
C GLY A 956 -12.71 -10.55 -20.90
N GLU A 957 -12.86 -11.20 -19.79
CA GLU A 957 -13.83 -10.87 -18.76
C GLU A 957 -13.26 -9.84 -17.78
N GLY A 958 -14.11 -8.96 -17.47
CA GLY A 958 -14.35 -8.00 -16.40
C GLY A 958 -13.28 -7.81 -15.34
N VAL A 959 -12.75 -6.60 -15.34
CA VAL A 959 -11.99 -5.99 -14.23
C VAL A 959 -12.85 -5.99 -12.96
N ASN A 960 -12.36 -6.66 -11.94
CA ASN A 960 -12.91 -6.61 -10.60
C ASN A 960 -12.57 -5.23 -9.98
N PRO A 961 -13.55 -4.44 -9.51
CA PRO A 961 -13.31 -3.10 -8.97
C PRO A 961 -12.67 -3.06 -7.57
N TRP A 962 -12.07 -4.16 -7.10
CA TRP A 962 -11.61 -4.31 -5.70
C TRP A 962 -10.10 -4.22 -5.50
N LEU A 963 -9.38 -3.44 -6.34
CA LEU A 963 -7.99 -3.10 -6.08
C LEU A 963 -7.75 -1.59 -6.13
#